data_81d20f8e09b525f2525f4e360240cc30
#
_entry.id   81d20f8e09b525f2525f4e360240cc30
#
_cell.length_a   1.000
_cell.length_b   1.000
_cell.length_c   1.000
_cell.angle_alpha   90.00
_cell.angle_beta   90.00
_cell.angle_gamma   90.00
#
_symmetry.space_group_name_H-M   'P 1'
#
loop_
_entity.id
_entity.type
_entity.pdbx_description
1 polymer ?
#
loop_
_entity_poly.entity_id
_entity_poly.type
_entity_poly.pdbx_seq_one_letter_code
_entity_poly.pdbx_strand_id
1 'polypeptide(L)'
;MQMAAGIRACTLMLPLMWGLVSSTCVAAAVAATGAPQRAAPERLNRGAVALPAKDGGILVTWRLLADDPKNARFRVFRDGKPLTITRQGAATAFVDTSGTPASTYAVQRVGDRVGDRVGPQSAMMWDKGYLSIPLVPPADGVTPAGEAYAYTANDASIGDVDGDGQYEIVLKWDPTNSHDNAHTGYTGSVFVDAYRLDGTRLWRIDLGRNIRAGAHYTQFLVFDFDGDGRAEVAMKTGDGTVDGIGKVIGDAKADWRSSGGEVPQQDRTGAKVLADGTKVAPMQGRIVRGPEYLTVFEGLTGKALATAPYDPPRFPGGNPTPEQLAASWGDGYANRSDRYLAGVAYLDGHLPSMVFGRGYYARTALAAWDWRGGKLTQRWLFDSSSPGNADYSGRGNHQLSVADVDGDGRDEVIYGSMAVDDGGKGLWTKPLFHGDTMHVSDLDPARPGLEKFGVFEDIRRNGGLGSALLDARSGEVLWTTPADQDTGRGLAADIDPRHYGAEFWGSNSERLYDTKGQPIGPDKYRRPRQMNFAIWWDGDLLRELLDGTTISKWNWENGTSDTLLAPEGLASNNGTKSNPVLQADLIGDWREEVIWRRADNRELRIYTTPFNTTHRFVTLMQDPVYRLGVAWQNTAYNQPPHTGFYLGAGPKGQR
;
A
#
# COMPACT_ATOMS: atom_id res chain seq x y z
N MET A 1 4.96 -64.05 -55.93
CA MET A 1 4.49 -65.41 -55.56
C MET A 1 3.36 -65.14 -54.55
N GLN A 2 2.13 -65.13 -55.02
CA GLN A 2 1.13 -66.20 -55.03
C GLN A 2 0.86 -66.74 -53.61
N MET A 3 -0.33 -66.78 -53.06
CA MET A 3 -1.73 -66.97 -53.55
C MET A 3 -2.64 -66.59 -52.37
N ALA A 4 -3.72 -65.85 -52.45
CA ALA A 4 -5.03 -66.14 -53.06
C ALA A 4 -5.88 -67.24 -52.38
N ALA A 5 -7.12 -66.89 -52.20
CA ALA A 5 -8.38 -67.64 -52.03
C ALA A 5 -8.87 -67.78 -50.57
N GLY A 6 -10.15 -67.59 -50.24
CA GLY A 6 -11.37 -67.35 -51.01
C GLY A 6 -12.57 -67.62 -50.13
N ILE A 7 -13.56 -66.80 -50.21
CA ILE A 7 -15.03 -66.91 -50.24
C ILE A 7 -15.73 -68.05 -49.41
N ARG A 8 -16.70 -67.70 -48.53
CA ARG A 8 -18.10 -67.97 -48.77
C ARG A 8 -19.04 -67.28 -47.76
N ALA A 9 -20.01 -66.60 -48.34
CA ALA A 9 -21.14 -65.96 -47.69
C ALA A 9 -22.16 -67.03 -47.21
N CYS A 10 -22.86 -66.72 -46.15
CA CYS A 10 -24.20 -67.35 -45.89
C CYS A 10 -25.12 -66.27 -45.30
N THR A 11 -26.11 -65.94 -46.08
CA THR A 11 -27.24 -65.06 -45.80
C THR A 11 -28.28 -65.80 -44.98
N LEU A 12 -28.79 -65.18 -43.92
CA LEU A 12 -30.12 -65.58 -43.36
C LEU A 12 -30.79 -64.28 -42.79
N MET A 13 -32.05 -64.14 -43.22
CA MET A 13 -32.95 -63.03 -42.98
C MET A 13 -33.65 -63.06 -41.62
N LEU A 14 -33.79 -61.89 -40.99
CA LEU A 14 -34.91 -61.26 -40.25
C LEU A 14 -35.58 -61.96 -39.04
N PRO A 15 -36.11 -61.18 -38.01
CA PRO A 15 -36.92 -59.99 -38.15
C PRO A 15 -36.62 -58.82 -37.19
N LEU A 16 -37.16 -57.65 -37.57
CA LEU A 16 -37.20 -56.37 -36.82
C LEU A 16 -37.92 -56.54 -35.45
N MET A 17 -37.30 -56.08 -34.39
CA MET A 17 -38.02 -55.62 -33.22
C MET A 17 -37.49 -54.18 -32.87
N TRP A 18 -38.39 -53.22 -32.88
CA TRP A 18 -38.16 -51.89 -32.37
C TRP A 18 -38.11 -51.93 -30.86
N GLY A 19 -36.93 -51.72 -30.27
CA GLY A 19 -36.73 -51.41 -28.88
C GLY A 19 -36.35 -49.94 -28.72
N LEU A 20 -37.23 -49.13 -28.13
CA LEU A 20 -36.92 -47.77 -27.68
C LEU A 20 -35.80 -47.86 -26.61
N VAL A 21 -34.60 -47.38 -26.97
CA VAL A 21 -33.54 -47.12 -26.00
C VAL A 21 -33.69 -45.68 -25.56
N SER A 22 -34.25 -45.47 -24.37
CA SER A 22 -34.23 -44.18 -23.68
C SER A 22 -32.80 -43.90 -23.26
N SER A 23 -32.12 -43.00 -23.99
CA SER A 23 -30.85 -42.42 -23.55
C SER A 23 -31.13 -41.47 -22.40
N THR A 24 -30.97 -41.92 -21.16
CA THR A 24 -30.82 -41.03 -20.02
C THR A 24 -29.46 -40.34 -20.10
N CYS A 25 -29.44 -39.12 -20.56
CA CYS A 25 -28.31 -38.20 -20.34
C CYS A 25 -28.20 -37.98 -18.82
N VAL A 26 -27.25 -38.65 -18.19
CA VAL A 26 -26.78 -38.27 -16.88
C VAL A 26 -25.94 -37.00 -17.09
N ALA A 27 -26.57 -35.84 -16.91
CA ALA A 27 -25.85 -34.58 -16.73
C ALA A 27 -25.05 -34.73 -15.43
N ALA A 28 -23.76 -34.96 -15.55
CA ALA A 28 -22.84 -34.76 -14.42
C ALA A 28 -22.96 -33.29 -14.02
N ALA A 29 -23.60 -33.05 -12.88
CA ALA A 29 -23.52 -31.75 -12.21
C ALA A 29 -22.03 -31.54 -11.90
N VAL A 30 -21.36 -30.67 -12.65
CA VAL A 30 -20.11 -30.06 -12.23
C VAL A 30 -20.49 -29.32 -10.97
N ALA A 31 -20.08 -29.84 -9.82
CA ALA A 31 -20.13 -29.10 -8.58
C ALA A 31 -19.35 -27.79 -8.85
N ALA A 32 -20.03 -26.66 -8.82
CA ALA A 32 -19.39 -25.36 -8.76
C ALA A 32 -18.50 -25.42 -7.50
N THR A 33 -17.20 -25.58 -7.69
CA THR A 33 -16.23 -25.32 -6.65
C THR A 33 -16.43 -23.84 -6.32
N GLY A 34 -17.05 -23.57 -5.15
CA GLY A 34 -17.22 -22.21 -4.68
C GLY A 34 -15.86 -21.52 -4.76
N ALA A 35 -15.83 -20.29 -5.25
CA ALA A 35 -14.65 -19.45 -5.19
C ALA A 35 -14.08 -19.53 -3.75
N PRO A 36 -12.77 -19.62 -3.57
CA PRO A 36 -12.17 -19.67 -2.25
C PRO A 36 -12.68 -18.44 -1.46
N GLN A 37 -13.21 -18.71 -0.28
CA GLN A 37 -13.78 -17.67 0.54
C GLN A 37 -12.61 -16.94 1.20
N ARG A 38 -12.33 -15.70 0.78
CA ARG A 38 -11.33 -14.83 1.44
C ARG A 38 -11.60 -14.75 2.94
N ALA A 39 -10.55 -14.51 3.71
CA ALA A 39 -10.68 -14.23 5.14
C ALA A 39 -11.76 -13.18 5.41
N ALA A 40 -12.47 -13.33 6.51
CA ALA A 40 -13.44 -12.32 6.91
C ALA A 40 -12.76 -10.95 7.05
N PRO A 41 -13.40 -9.86 6.64
CA PRO A 41 -12.86 -8.52 6.86
C PRO A 41 -12.55 -8.26 8.33
N GLU A 42 -11.60 -7.35 8.59
CA GLU A 42 -11.26 -6.92 9.95
C GLU A 42 -12.51 -6.52 10.74
N ARG A 43 -12.54 -6.89 12.02
CA ARG A 43 -13.65 -6.62 12.93
C ARG A 43 -13.57 -5.20 13.47
N LEU A 44 -14.03 -4.23 12.71
CA LEU A 44 -14.02 -2.83 13.09
C LEU A 44 -15.22 -2.43 13.93
N ASN A 45 -15.03 -1.47 14.83
CA ASN A 45 -16.10 -0.73 15.48
C ASN A 45 -16.71 0.32 14.52
N ARG A 46 -17.75 1.07 14.95
CA ARG A 46 -18.40 2.07 14.07
C ARG A 46 -17.53 3.28 13.75
N GLY A 47 -16.45 3.50 14.50
CA GLY A 47 -15.57 4.63 14.26
C GLY A 47 -16.33 5.96 14.19
N ALA A 48 -17.34 6.15 15.05
CA ALA A 48 -18.17 7.34 14.95
C ALA A 48 -17.39 8.60 15.34
N VAL A 49 -17.51 9.65 14.52
CA VAL A 49 -16.89 10.96 14.76
C VAL A 49 -17.91 12.08 14.58
N ALA A 50 -17.75 13.13 15.36
CA ALA A 50 -18.56 14.35 15.27
C ALA A 50 -17.64 15.57 15.18
N LEU A 51 -17.95 16.50 14.26
CA LEU A 51 -17.13 17.69 14.03
C LEU A 51 -17.99 18.84 13.49
N PRO A 52 -17.55 20.11 13.57
CA PRO A 52 -18.23 21.21 12.92
C PRO A 52 -18.38 20.96 11.41
N ALA A 53 -19.61 20.98 10.92
CA ALA A 53 -19.92 20.82 9.51
C ALA A 53 -19.53 22.06 8.70
N LYS A 54 -19.19 21.90 7.43
CA LYS A 54 -18.79 22.97 6.51
C LYS A 54 -19.84 24.10 6.46
N ASP A 55 -21.12 23.73 6.41
CA ASP A 55 -22.25 24.67 6.25
C ASP A 55 -22.95 24.98 7.59
N GLY A 56 -22.31 24.66 8.71
CA GLY A 56 -22.82 24.90 10.06
C GLY A 56 -23.52 23.69 10.70
N GLY A 57 -23.61 23.71 12.03
CA GLY A 57 -24.05 22.58 12.84
C GLY A 57 -22.92 21.57 13.08
N ILE A 58 -23.27 20.36 13.47
CA ILE A 58 -22.34 19.25 13.70
C ILE A 58 -22.62 18.12 12.70
N LEU A 59 -21.59 17.74 11.96
CA LEU A 59 -21.58 16.54 11.13
C LEU A 59 -21.20 15.35 12.00
N VAL A 60 -22.01 14.30 11.98
CA VAL A 60 -21.76 13.01 12.63
C VAL A 60 -21.64 11.97 11.55
N THR A 61 -20.51 11.26 11.48
CA THR A 61 -20.24 10.19 10.51
C THR A 61 -19.85 8.89 11.22
N TRP A 62 -20.07 7.75 10.57
CA TRP A 62 -19.73 6.43 11.11
C TRP A 62 -19.57 5.40 10.00
N ARG A 63 -18.84 4.32 10.26
CA ARG A 63 -18.63 3.22 9.31
C ARG A 63 -19.90 2.45 9.01
N LEU A 64 -20.15 2.20 7.72
CA LEU A 64 -20.95 1.08 7.28
C LEU A 64 -20.04 -0.14 7.15
N LEU A 65 -20.39 -1.25 7.79
CA LEU A 65 -19.60 -2.46 7.79
C LEU A 65 -20.12 -3.47 6.77
N ALA A 66 -19.26 -4.35 6.27
CA ALA A 66 -19.61 -5.34 5.25
C ALA A 66 -20.70 -6.33 5.73
N ASP A 67 -20.79 -6.58 7.04
CA ASP A 67 -21.82 -7.44 7.66
C ASP A 67 -23.14 -6.69 7.97
N ASP A 68 -23.21 -5.39 7.70
CA ASP A 68 -24.46 -4.65 7.83
C ASP A 68 -25.45 -5.06 6.73
N PRO A 69 -26.74 -5.27 7.07
CA PRO A 69 -27.76 -5.46 6.06
C PRO A 69 -27.78 -4.29 5.04
N LYS A 70 -28.01 -4.58 3.76
CA LYS A 70 -28.09 -3.54 2.70
C LYS A 70 -29.07 -2.40 3.05
N ASN A 71 -30.12 -2.72 3.81
CA ASN A 71 -31.13 -1.78 4.26
C ASN A 71 -30.91 -1.30 5.71
N ALA A 72 -29.74 -1.46 6.28
CA ALA A 72 -29.43 -1.04 7.65
C ALA A 72 -29.76 0.45 7.84
N ARG A 73 -30.40 0.73 8.97
CA ARG A 73 -30.70 2.09 9.46
C ARG A 73 -29.97 2.32 10.77
N PHE A 74 -29.68 3.56 11.08
CA PHE A 74 -28.95 3.94 12.27
C PHE A 74 -29.74 4.96 13.08
N ARG A 75 -29.74 4.80 14.39
CA ARG A 75 -30.25 5.78 15.35
C ARG A 75 -29.08 6.64 15.79
N VAL A 76 -29.22 7.95 15.61
CA VAL A 76 -28.28 8.95 16.12
C VAL A 76 -28.84 9.50 17.43
N PHE A 77 -27.97 9.60 18.42
CA PHE A 77 -28.29 10.18 19.73
C PHE A 77 -27.53 11.49 19.90
N ARG A 78 -28.14 12.45 20.57
CA ARG A 78 -27.49 13.64 21.10
C ARG A 78 -27.78 13.75 22.60
N ASP A 79 -26.74 13.97 23.40
CA ASP A 79 -26.83 14.13 24.87
C ASP A 79 -27.62 12.99 25.53
N GLY A 80 -27.36 11.76 25.10
CA GLY A 80 -28.00 10.53 25.57
C GLY A 80 -29.46 10.33 25.11
N LYS A 81 -30.02 11.25 24.33
CA LYS A 81 -31.40 11.17 23.83
C LYS A 81 -31.45 10.85 22.34
N PRO A 82 -32.38 9.98 21.88
CA PRO A 82 -32.57 9.75 20.45
C PRO A 82 -32.90 11.07 19.71
N LEU A 83 -32.10 11.36 18.68
CA LEU A 83 -32.29 12.55 17.84
C LEU A 83 -33.02 12.21 16.54
N THR A 84 -32.53 11.17 15.84
CA THR A 84 -33.13 10.76 14.56
C THR A 84 -32.86 9.28 14.29
N ILE A 85 -33.53 8.72 13.29
CA ILE A 85 -33.23 7.45 12.66
C ILE A 85 -33.03 7.71 11.17
N THR A 86 -31.88 7.29 10.62
CA THR A 86 -31.61 7.45 9.19
C THR A 86 -32.65 6.72 8.33
N ARG A 87 -32.90 7.22 7.14
CA ARG A 87 -33.72 6.52 6.14
C ARG A 87 -32.97 5.26 5.67
N GLN A 88 -33.73 4.31 5.16
CA GLN A 88 -33.15 3.16 4.48
C GLN A 88 -32.32 3.63 3.27
N GLY A 89 -31.09 3.10 3.12
CA GLY A 89 -30.18 3.47 2.03
C GLY A 89 -29.54 4.86 2.16
N ALA A 90 -29.80 5.61 3.25
CA ALA A 90 -29.13 6.88 3.48
C ALA A 90 -27.64 6.68 3.79
N ALA A 91 -26.83 7.68 3.47
CA ALA A 91 -25.42 7.75 3.87
C ALA A 91 -25.24 7.54 5.38
N THR A 92 -24.07 7.13 5.79
CA THR A 92 -23.67 7.04 7.20
C THR A 92 -23.10 8.38 7.69
N ALA A 93 -23.79 9.45 7.31
CA ALA A 93 -23.51 10.84 7.66
C ALA A 93 -24.81 11.54 8.04
N PHE A 94 -24.74 12.42 9.03
CA PHE A 94 -25.89 13.20 9.50
C PHE A 94 -25.44 14.57 10.02
N VAL A 95 -26.08 15.64 9.54
CA VAL A 95 -25.82 17.00 10.02
C VAL A 95 -26.91 17.40 11.03
N ASP A 96 -26.49 17.64 12.27
CA ASP A 96 -27.32 18.24 13.31
C ASP A 96 -27.18 19.77 13.27
N THR A 97 -28.10 20.45 12.65
CA THR A 97 -28.09 21.91 12.49
C THR A 97 -28.25 22.69 13.80
N SER A 98 -28.68 22.02 14.88
CA SER A 98 -28.81 22.59 16.22
C SER A 98 -27.73 22.11 17.20
N GLY A 99 -26.84 21.25 16.75
CA GLY A 99 -25.71 20.74 17.52
C GLY A 99 -24.64 21.80 17.73
N THR A 100 -23.88 21.64 18.81
CA THR A 100 -22.72 22.48 19.14
C THR A 100 -21.52 21.60 19.49
N PRO A 101 -20.30 22.14 19.54
CA PRO A 101 -19.12 21.37 19.99
C PRO A 101 -19.21 20.83 21.41
N ALA A 102 -20.13 21.33 22.25
CA ALA A 102 -20.40 20.83 23.58
C ALA A 102 -21.38 19.64 23.61
N SER A 103 -22.06 19.35 22.49
CA SER A 103 -22.99 18.22 22.38
C SER A 103 -22.23 16.90 22.31
N THR A 104 -22.78 15.86 22.91
CA THR A 104 -22.26 14.48 22.81
C THR A 104 -23.12 13.69 21.84
N TYR A 105 -22.48 12.85 21.01
CA TYR A 105 -23.18 12.04 20.03
C TYR A 105 -22.87 10.55 20.20
N ALA A 106 -23.83 9.72 19.82
CA ALA A 106 -23.64 8.28 19.69
C ALA A 106 -24.48 7.72 18.53
N VAL A 107 -24.06 6.60 18.00
CA VAL A 107 -24.71 5.92 16.87
C VAL A 107 -24.99 4.47 17.21
N GLN A 108 -26.17 3.96 16.84
CA GLN A 108 -26.56 2.56 17.03
C GLN A 108 -27.28 2.05 15.78
N ARG A 109 -26.97 0.87 15.30
CA ARG A 109 -27.76 0.20 14.25
C ARG A 109 -29.14 -0.17 14.79
N VAL A 110 -30.18 0.11 14.02
CA VAL A 110 -31.56 -0.23 14.40
C VAL A 110 -31.77 -1.74 14.25
N GLY A 111 -32.21 -2.39 15.32
CA GLY A 111 -32.46 -3.83 15.36
C GLY A 111 -31.37 -4.63 16.08
N ASP A 112 -30.27 -4.01 16.48
CA ASP A 112 -29.30 -4.64 17.37
C ASP A 112 -29.97 -4.95 18.71
N ARG A 113 -29.80 -6.17 19.22
CA ARG A 113 -30.34 -6.59 20.51
C ARG A 113 -29.40 -6.15 21.63
N VAL A 114 -29.98 -5.92 22.80
CA VAL A 114 -29.19 -5.73 24.03
C VAL A 114 -28.42 -7.04 24.30
N GLY A 115 -27.10 -6.99 24.16
CA GLY A 115 -26.22 -8.18 24.29
C GLY A 115 -25.48 -8.54 22.99
N ASP A 116 -25.96 -8.16 21.81
CA ASP A 116 -25.12 -8.07 20.61
C ASP A 116 -24.08 -6.94 20.88
N ARG A 117 -22.86 -7.10 20.43
CA ARG A 117 -21.67 -6.23 20.68
C ARG A 117 -21.88 -4.71 20.69
N VAL A 118 -23.11 -4.20 20.58
CA VAL A 118 -23.37 -2.84 20.10
C VAL A 118 -24.54 -2.18 20.80
N GLY A 119 -24.29 -1.69 21.99
CA GLY A 119 -25.00 -0.51 22.50
C GLY A 119 -24.69 0.71 21.61
N PRO A 120 -25.26 1.88 21.90
CA PRO A 120 -24.88 3.13 21.23
C PRO A 120 -23.36 3.33 21.36
N GLN A 121 -22.64 3.40 20.21
CA GLN A 121 -21.22 3.73 20.20
C GLN A 121 -21.05 5.24 20.22
N SER A 122 -20.30 5.75 21.18
CA SER A 122 -20.00 7.17 21.31
C SER A 122 -19.19 7.67 20.12
N ALA A 123 -19.55 8.84 19.60
CA ALA A 123 -18.74 9.54 18.62
C ALA A 123 -17.66 10.37 19.32
N MET A 124 -16.44 10.33 18.78
CA MET A 124 -15.37 11.23 19.20
C MET A 124 -15.68 12.65 18.68
N MET A 125 -15.67 13.65 19.54
CA MET A 125 -15.86 15.04 19.14
C MET A 125 -14.52 15.65 18.73
N TRP A 126 -14.41 16.08 17.48
CA TRP A 126 -13.25 16.80 16.94
C TRP A 126 -13.61 18.27 16.71
N ASP A 127 -13.69 19.01 17.78
CA ASP A 127 -14.15 20.40 17.82
C ASP A 127 -13.35 21.36 16.93
N LYS A 128 -12.08 20.99 16.63
CA LYS A 128 -11.15 21.73 15.76
C LYS A 128 -11.13 21.20 14.32
N GLY A 129 -11.97 20.20 13.99
CA GLY A 129 -11.94 19.51 12.70
C GLY A 129 -10.79 18.52 12.53
N TYR A 130 -10.03 18.25 13.58
CA TYR A 130 -8.97 17.25 13.61
C TYR A 130 -8.78 16.65 15.01
N LEU A 131 -8.23 15.45 15.06
CA LEU A 131 -7.73 14.82 16.28
C LEU A 131 -6.24 15.13 16.45
N SER A 132 -5.86 15.54 17.65
CA SER A 132 -4.46 15.79 18.05
C SER A 132 -3.90 14.60 18.80
N ILE A 133 -2.76 14.07 18.34
CA ILE A 133 -2.02 12.98 19.00
C ILE A 133 -0.66 13.52 19.43
N PRO A 134 -0.44 13.75 20.72
CA PRO A 134 0.85 14.19 21.23
C PRO A 134 1.94 13.15 20.96
N LEU A 135 3.10 13.61 20.54
CA LEU A 135 4.26 12.78 20.26
C LEU A 135 5.41 13.08 21.22
N VAL A 136 6.20 12.04 21.52
CA VAL A 136 7.46 12.16 22.26
C VAL A 136 8.61 11.73 21.32
N PRO A 137 9.28 12.67 20.63
CA PRO A 137 10.39 12.34 19.76
C PRO A 137 11.49 11.56 20.51
N PRO A 138 12.24 10.68 19.82
CA PRO A 138 13.48 10.13 20.38
C PRO A 138 14.47 11.25 20.71
N ALA A 139 15.42 10.96 21.61
CA ALA A 139 16.47 11.91 21.96
C ALA A 139 17.39 12.19 20.77
N ASP A 140 17.78 13.44 20.60
CA ASP A 140 18.78 13.83 19.59
C ASP A 140 20.09 13.08 19.80
N GLY A 141 20.87 12.90 18.74
CA GLY A 141 22.11 12.15 18.78
C GLY A 141 23.23 12.80 17.98
N VAL A 142 24.40 12.16 18.06
CA VAL A 142 25.60 12.53 17.29
C VAL A 142 26.18 11.28 16.68
N THR A 143 26.51 11.31 15.38
CA THR A 143 27.13 10.19 14.68
C THR A 143 28.59 9.99 15.10
N PRO A 144 29.24 8.84 14.81
CA PRO A 144 30.67 8.65 14.99
C PRO A 144 31.55 9.67 14.26
N ALA A 145 31.02 10.32 13.23
CA ALA A 145 31.72 11.38 12.48
C ALA A 145 31.50 12.79 13.08
N GLY A 146 30.76 12.93 14.20
CA GLY A 146 30.49 14.19 14.85
C GLY A 146 29.28 14.97 14.29
N GLU A 147 28.50 14.38 13.39
CA GLU A 147 27.30 15.01 12.85
C GLU A 147 26.13 14.89 13.84
N ALA A 148 25.56 16.03 14.24
CA ALA A 148 24.38 16.07 15.09
C ALA A 148 23.11 15.79 14.27
N TYR A 149 22.14 15.09 14.86
CA TYR A 149 20.83 14.82 14.26
C TYR A 149 19.71 14.82 15.29
N ALA A 150 18.54 15.17 14.84
CA ALA A 150 17.27 15.07 15.57
C ALA A 150 16.37 14.06 14.86
N TYR A 151 15.06 14.04 15.18
CA TYR A 151 14.12 13.09 14.61
C TYR A 151 12.91 13.76 13.97
N THR A 152 12.46 13.17 12.88
CA THR A 152 11.25 13.52 12.16
C THR A 152 10.22 12.40 12.30
N ALA A 153 9.00 12.72 12.71
CA ALA A 153 7.85 11.82 12.59
C ALA A 153 7.61 11.58 11.09
N ASN A 154 7.84 10.36 10.63
CA ASN A 154 7.87 10.04 9.20
C ASN A 154 6.63 9.25 8.79
N ASP A 155 6.78 8.12 8.13
CA ASP A 155 5.68 7.31 7.66
C ASP A 155 5.02 6.52 8.79
N ALA A 156 3.72 6.26 8.66
CA ALA A 156 2.99 5.38 9.57
C ALA A 156 2.27 4.26 8.81
N SER A 157 1.84 3.28 9.58
CA SER A 157 0.83 2.29 9.21
C SER A 157 -0.13 2.10 10.38
N ILE A 158 -1.21 1.36 10.18
CA ILE A 158 -2.26 1.16 11.17
C ILE A 158 -2.66 -0.31 11.28
N GLY A 159 -3.10 -0.69 12.48
CA GLY A 159 -3.71 -1.97 12.76
C GLY A 159 -4.43 -1.93 14.11
N ASP A 160 -5.43 -2.77 14.29
CA ASP A 160 -6.07 -2.99 15.57
C ASP A 160 -5.16 -3.93 16.40
N VAL A 161 -4.28 -3.36 17.24
CA VAL A 161 -3.28 -4.14 17.97
C VAL A 161 -3.79 -4.71 19.29
N ASP A 162 -4.93 -4.23 19.81
CA ASP A 162 -5.52 -4.71 21.07
C ASP A 162 -6.87 -5.43 20.89
N GLY A 163 -7.44 -5.44 19.68
CA GLY A 163 -8.63 -6.18 19.31
C GLY A 163 -9.94 -5.48 19.68
N ASP A 164 -9.93 -4.15 19.88
CA ASP A 164 -11.11 -3.37 20.25
C ASP A 164 -11.92 -2.85 19.04
N GLY A 165 -11.40 -3.06 17.81
CA GLY A 165 -11.99 -2.63 16.55
C GLY A 165 -11.66 -1.19 16.16
N GLN A 166 -10.75 -0.52 16.87
CA GLN A 166 -10.18 0.76 16.52
C GLN A 166 -8.71 0.57 16.12
N TYR A 167 -8.22 1.39 15.20
CA TYR A 167 -6.84 1.31 14.77
C TYR A 167 -5.91 2.08 15.70
N GLU A 168 -4.75 1.48 16.00
CA GLU A 168 -3.57 2.16 16.52
C GLU A 168 -2.66 2.59 15.38
N ILE A 169 -1.86 3.62 15.65
CA ILE A 169 -0.88 4.18 14.71
C ILE A 169 0.50 3.64 15.05
N VAL A 170 1.12 2.96 14.10
CA VAL A 170 2.54 2.55 14.17
C VAL A 170 3.35 3.54 13.34
N LEU A 171 4.18 4.34 14.02
CA LEU A 171 4.90 5.50 13.47
C LEU A 171 6.40 5.23 13.40
N LYS A 172 7.00 5.45 12.23
CA LYS A 172 8.46 5.47 12.04
C LYS A 172 9.03 6.85 12.36
N TRP A 173 10.09 6.89 13.15
CA TRP A 173 10.92 8.05 13.39
C TRP A 173 12.18 7.98 12.53
N ASP A 174 12.34 8.92 11.62
CA ASP A 174 13.51 9.02 10.74
C ASP A 174 14.48 10.06 11.29
N PRO A 175 15.79 9.74 11.44
CA PRO A 175 16.76 10.75 11.85
C PRO A 175 16.93 11.79 10.72
N THR A 176 17.12 13.06 11.08
CA THR A 176 17.25 14.17 10.12
C THR A 176 18.46 14.05 9.20
N ASN A 177 19.42 13.17 9.52
CA ASN A 177 20.56 12.82 8.69
C ASN A 177 20.39 11.46 7.98
N SER A 178 19.15 11.08 7.67
CA SER A 178 18.88 9.93 6.81
C SER A 178 19.43 10.14 5.39
N HIS A 179 19.83 9.07 4.73
CA HIS A 179 20.44 9.14 3.40
C HIS A 179 19.75 8.22 2.40
N ASP A 180 19.68 8.64 1.14
CA ASP A 180 19.41 7.71 0.04
C ASP A 180 20.54 6.67 -0.07
N ASN A 181 20.23 5.52 -0.64
CA ASN A 181 21.16 4.41 -0.83
C ASN A 181 22.36 4.77 -1.69
N ALA A 182 22.21 5.73 -2.62
CA ALA A 182 23.32 6.21 -3.44
C ALA A 182 24.35 7.02 -2.63
N HIS A 183 23.93 7.67 -1.53
CA HIS A 183 24.80 8.56 -0.74
C HIS A 183 25.52 7.82 0.40
N THR A 184 26.65 8.36 0.81
CA THR A 184 27.47 7.88 1.94
C THR A 184 27.14 8.65 3.22
N GLY A 185 27.65 8.20 4.35
CA GLY A 185 27.53 8.83 5.66
C GLY A 185 26.87 7.92 6.70
N TYR A 186 27.18 8.17 7.96
CA TYR A 186 26.46 7.55 9.07
C TYR A 186 25.05 8.14 9.16
N THR A 187 24.11 7.35 9.64
CA THR A 187 22.77 7.82 10.04
C THR A 187 22.53 7.56 11.51
N GLY A 188 21.60 8.30 12.11
CA GLY A 188 21.02 7.92 13.39
C GLY A 188 20.27 6.60 13.27
N SER A 189 19.91 5.99 14.43
CA SER A 189 19.04 4.81 14.48
C SER A 189 17.62 5.20 14.06
N VAL A 190 16.90 4.26 13.45
CA VAL A 190 15.46 4.39 13.21
C VAL A 190 14.72 3.86 14.43
N PHE A 191 13.68 4.58 14.86
CA PHE A 191 12.76 4.09 15.88
C PHE A 191 11.38 3.85 15.28
N VAL A 192 10.64 2.92 15.90
CA VAL A 192 9.23 2.68 15.56
C VAL A 192 8.43 2.70 16.86
N ASP A 193 7.38 3.51 16.89
CA ASP A 193 6.49 3.68 18.04
C ASP A 193 5.07 3.22 17.70
N ALA A 194 4.32 2.73 18.67
CA ALA A 194 2.87 2.58 18.56
C ALA A 194 2.14 3.55 19.49
N TYR A 195 1.06 4.15 18.96
CA TYR A 195 0.21 5.11 19.67
C TYR A 195 -1.26 4.73 19.53
N ARG A 196 -2.00 4.85 20.64
CA ARG A 196 -3.47 4.92 20.59
C ARG A 196 -3.93 6.29 20.11
N LEU A 197 -5.18 6.38 19.66
CA LEU A 197 -5.77 7.65 19.24
C LEU A 197 -5.93 8.67 20.38
N ASP A 198 -5.86 8.26 21.63
CA ASP A 198 -5.83 9.16 22.80
C ASP A 198 -4.44 9.76 23.07
N GLY A 199 -3.41 9.39 22.28
CA GLY A 199 -2.03 9.84 22.40
C GLY A 199 -1.18 8.98 23.32
N THR A 200 -1.71 7.90 23.90
CA THR A 200 -0.94 6.95 24.71
C THR A 200 0.06 6.21 23.82
N ARG A 201 1.36 6.38 24.08
CA ARG A 201 2.39 5.54 23.45
C ARG A 201 2.43 4.18 24.12
N LEU A 202 2.19 3.12 23.34
CA LEU A 202 2.21 1.74 23.83
C LEU A 202 3.64 1.23 24.00
N TRP A 203 4.51 1.44 23.02
CA TRP A 203 5.89 0.99 23.01
C TRP A 203 6.76 1.80 22.04
N ARG A 204 8.07 1.57 22.13
CA ARG A 204 9.11 2.03 21.19
C ARG A 204 10.09 0.91 20.90
N ILE A 205 10.34 0.61 19.63
CA ILE A 205 11.38 -0.27 19.15
C ILE A 205 12.54 0.58 18.64
N ASP A 206 13.78 0.27 19.05
CA ASP A 206 15.01 0.86 18.49
C ASP A 206 15.63 -0.13 17.50
N LEU A 207 15.66 0.19 16.21
CA LEU A 207 16.26 -0.69 15.20
C LEU A 207 17.78 -0.77 15.29
N GLY A 208 18.41 0.12 16.07
CA GLY A 208 19.82 0.09 16.37
C GLY A 208 20.72 0.58 15.21
N ARG A 209 22.01 0.60 15.49
CA ARG A 209 23.05 1.14 14.60
C ARG A 209 23.28 0.35 13.32
N ASN A 210 22.83 -0.92 13.29
CA ASN A 210 23.04 -1.82 12.16
C ASN A 210 21.88 -1.83 11.15
N ILE A 211 20.91 -0.92 11.32
CA ILE A 211 19.91 -0.56 10.30
C ILE A 211 20.19 0.90 9.89
N ARG A 212 20.52 1.12 8.62
CA ARG A 212 20.72 2.45 8.07
C ARG A 212 19.37 3.15 7.85
N ALA A 213 19.30 4.47 8.02
CA ALA A 213 18.09 5.25 7.81
C ALA A 213 18.01 5.85 6.40
N GLY A 214 16.81 5.92 5.87
CA GLY A 214 16.44 6.51 4.58
C GLY A 214 15.20 5.82 3.99
N ALA A 215 14.66 6.38 2.91
CA ALA A 215 13.38 5.95 2.33
C ALA A 215 13.29 4.46 1.94
N HIS A 216 14.44 3.81 1.66
CA HIS A 216 14.47 2.45 1.15
C HIS A 216 14.92 1.39 2.16
N TYR A 217 15.25 1.75 3.41
CA TYR A 217 15.87 0.82 4.35
C TYR A 217 14.89 0.15 5.30
N THR A 218 13.83 0.84 5.70
CA THR A 218 12.90 0.37 6.73
C THR A 218 11.46 0.47 6.22
N GLN A 219 10.97 -0.60 5.64
CA GLN A 219 9.56 -0.86 5.39
C GLN A 219 9.03 -1.75 6.49
N PHE A 220 7.81 -1.49 6.94
CA PHE A 220 7.17 -2.27 7.99
C PHE A 220 5.70 -2.52 7.66
N LEU A 221 5.21 -3.64 8.10
CA LEU A 221 3.84 -4.09 7.90
C LEU A 221 3.13 -4.18 9.24
N VAL A 222 1.88 -3.69 9.29
CA VAL A 222 1.00 -3.79 10.45
C VAL A 222 -0.29 -4.45 10.00
N PHE A 223 -0.51 -5.68 10.41
CA PHE A 223 -1.63 -6.49 9.96
C PHE A 223 -1.87 -7.68 10.90
N ASP A 224 -3.10 -8.17 10.98
CA ASP A 224 -3.43 -9.41 11.68
C ASP A 224 -3.02 -10.61 10.81
N PHE A 225 -1.76 -11.08 10.98
CA PHE A 225 -1.20 -12.12 10.12
C PHE A 225 -1.67 -13.53 10.47
N ASP A 226 -2.07 -13.81 11.69
CA ASP A 226 -2.52 -15.15 12.10
C ASP A 226 -4.04 -15.28 12.28
N GLY A 227 -4.78 -14.19 12.10
CA GLY A 227 -6.23 -14.17 12.10
C GLY A 227 -6.85 -14.20 13.50
N ASP A 228 -6.11 -13.83 14.54
CA ASP A 228 -6.60 -13.81 15.92
C ASP A 228 -7.43 -12.56 16.27
N GLY A 229 -7.46 -11.57 15.38
CA GLY A 229 -8.16 -10.30 15.51
C GLY A 229 -7.31 -9.19 16.10
N ARG A 230 -5.98 -9.35 16.18
CA ARG A 230 -5.00 -8.37 16.63
C ARG A 230 -3.86 -8.28 15.63
N ALA A 231 -3.47 -7.07 15.28
CA ALA A 231 -2.40 -6.87 14.34
C ALA A 231 -1.01 -7.09 14.97
N GLU A 232 -0.13 -7.80 14.26
CA GLU A 232 1.30 -7.83 14.49
C GLU A 232 2.00 -6.72 13.71
N VAL A 233 3.28 -6.52 14.06
CA VAL A 233 4.21 -5.67 13.30
C VAL A 233 5.35 -6.51 12.76
N ALA A 234 5.62 -6.43 11.47
CA ALA A 234 6.72 -7.17 10.84
C ALA A 234 7.66 -6.23 10.08
N MET A 235 8.97 -6.37 10.31
CA MET A 235 9.98 -5.56 9.64
C MET A 235 11.36 -6.20 9.65
N LYS A 236 12.25 -5.67 8.80
CA LYS A 236 13.68 -6.00 8.81
C LYS A 236 14.33 -5.46 10.08
N THR A 237 15.14 -6.31 10.73
CA THR A 237 15.93 -5.98 11.92
C THR A 237 17.40 -6.38 11.72
N GLY A 238 18.26 -6.02 12.64
CA GLY A 238 19.67 -6.35 12.65
C GLY A 238 20.20 -6.60 14.06
N ASP A 239 21.48 -6.92 14.17
CA ASP A 239 22.16 -7.00 15.45
C ASP A 239 22.02 -5.70 16.24
N GLY A 240 21.66 -5.82 17.53
CA GLY A 240 21.49 -4.68 18.42
C GLY A 240 20.13 -3.99 18.32
N THR A 241 19.18 -4.49 17.54
CA THR A 241 17.78 -4.05 17.60
C THR A 241 17.21 -4.35 18.97
N VAL A 242 16.53 -3.36 19.59
CA VAL A 242 15.88 -3.49 20.91
C VAL A 242 14.37 -3.46 20.72
N ASP A 243 13.68 -4.49 21.16
CA ASP A 243 12.23 -4.61 21.06
C ASP A 243 11.47 -3.72 22.05
N GLY A 244 10.12 -3.68 21.95
CA GLY A 244 9.25 -2.83 22.77
C GLY A 244 9.30 -3.11 24.29
N ILE A 245 9.83 -4.26 24.70
CA ILE A 245 10.01 -4.63 26.12
C ILE A 245 11.48 -4.58 26.58
N GLY A 246 12.39 -4.07 25.73
CA GLY A 246 13.81 -3.88 26.05
C GLY A 246 14.70 -5.08 25.77
N LYS A 247 14.23 -6.12 25.08
CA LYS A 247 15.04 -7.28 24.72
C LYS A 247 15.82 -7.01 23.43
N VAL A 248 17.11 -7.37 23.44
CA VAL A 248 17.98 -7.21 22.28
C VAL A 248 17.86 -8.41 21.32
N ILE A 249 17.78 -8.11 20.03
CA ILE A 249 17.85 -9.08 18.92
C ILE A 249 19.30 -9.15 18.44
N GLY A 250 19.83 -10.36 18.26
CA GLY A 250 21.20 -10.60 17.82
C GLY A 250 22.26 -10.14 18.81
N ASP A 251 23.42 -9.69 18.30
CA ASP A 251 24.55 -9.23 19.12
C ASP A 251 24.43 -7.72 19.44
N ALA A 252 24.20 -7.40 20.71
CA ALA A 252 24.11 -6.02 21.22
C ALA A 252 25.38 -5.17 20.98
N LYS A 253 26.55 -5.82 20.82
CA LYS A 253 27.86 -5.15 20.69
C LYS A 253 28.29 -4.95 19.25
N ALA A 254 27.66 -5.65 18.32
CA ALA A 254 28.04 -5.60 16.91
C ALA A 254 27.91 -4.18 16.33
N ASP A 255 28.86 -3.80 15.51
CA ASP A 255 28.83 -2.60 14.67
C ASP A 255 29.32 -2.96 13.27
N TRP A 256 28.38 -3.10 12.37
CA TRP A 256 28.63 -3.48 10.98
C TRP A 256 28.84 -2.30 10.04
N ARG A 257 28.74 -1.06 10.55
CA ARG A 257 28.93 0.15 9.76
C ARG A 257 30.38 0.26 9.31
N SER A 258 30.58 0.57 8.03
CA SER A 258 31.90 0.82 7.49
C SER A 258 32.48 2.12 8.06
N SER A 259 33.73 2.08 8.53
CA SER A 259 34.45 3.26 9.03
C SER A 259 34.99 4.16 7.91
N GLY A 260 35.04 3.66 6.66
CA GLY A 260 35.57 4.38 5.50
C GLY A 260 36.01 3.44 4.39
N GLY A 261 36.85 3.95 3.50
CA GLY A 261 37.26 3.26 2.28
C GLY A 261 36.46 3.71 1.07
N GLU A 262 36.82 3.23 -0.09
CA GLU A 262 36.19 3.56 -1.37
C GLU A 262 36.10 2.29 -2.23
N VAL A 263 35.01 2.15 -3.00
CA VAL A 263 34.86 1.06 -3.97
C VAL A 263 34.52 1.63 -5.35
N PRO A 264 34.84 0.94 -6.45
CA PRO A 264 34.49 1.41 -7.80
C PRO A 264 32.97 1.65 -7.94
N GLN A 265 32.59 2.75 -8.57
CA GLN A 265 31.20 3.10 -8.85
C GLN A 265 31.04 3.46 -10.33
N GLN A 266 30.07 2.82 -10.99
CA GLN A 266 29.75 3.11 -12.38
C GLN A 266 28.68 4.21 -12.50
N ASP A 267 27.77 4.29 -11.55
CA ASP A 267 26.70 5.30 -11.51
C ASP A 267 27.27 6.70 -11.24
N ARG A 268 26.52 7.74 -11.64
CA ARG A 268 26.91 9.13 -11.40
C ARG A 268 26.45 9.68 -10.06
N THR A 269 25.32 9.17 -9.57
CA THR A 269 24.69 9.67 -8.35
C THR A 269 25.51 9.30 -7.13
N GLY A 270 25.90 10.31 -6.34
CA GLY A 270 26.71 10.13 -5.15
C GLY A 270 28.17 9.70 -5.37
N ALA A 271 28.63 9.60 -6.62
CA ALA A 271 30.01 9.23 -6.92
C ALA A 271 30.99 10.37 -6.59
N LYS A 272 32.12 10.01 -5.96
CA LYS A 272 33.29 10.85 -5.87
C LYS A 272 34.17 10.59 -7.09
N VAL A 273 34.59 11.65 -7.77
CA VAL A 273 35.52 11.55 -8.91
C VAL A 273 36.92 11.83 -8.40
N LEU A 274 37.83 10.86 -8.59
CA LEU A 274 39.25 10.99 -8.24
C LEU A 274 39.99 11.82 -9.30
N ALA A 275 41.25 12.21 -8.98
CA ALA A 275 42.05 13.05 -9.87
C ALA A 275 42.33 12.43 -11.24
N ASP A 276 42.36 11.12 -11.34
CA ASP A 276 42.53 10.35 -12.57
C ASP A 276 41.19 10.13 -13.34
N GLY A 277 40.10 10.69 -12.87
CA GLY A 277 38.77 10.52 -13.46
C GLY A 277 38.01 9.26 -13.01
N THR A 278 38.60 8.43 -12.17
CA THR A 278 37.94 7.23 -11.62
C THR A 278 36.79 7.64 -10.70
N LYS A 279 35.65 6.99 -10.87
CA LYS A 279 34.48 7.18 -10.01
C LYS A 279 34.47 6.13 -8.91
N VAL A 280 34.32 6.56 -7.68
CA VAL A 280 34.27 5.71 -6.50
C VAL A 280 33.08 6.06 -5.62
N ALA A 281 32.53 5.07 -4.92
CA ALA A 281 31.58 5.26 -3.84
C ALA A 281 32.34 5.25 -2.51
N PRO A 282 32.28 6.34 -1.73
CA PRO A 282 32.77 6.32 -0.35
C PRO A 282 31.93 5.35 0.49
N MET A 283 32.58 4.66 1.43
CA MET A 283 31.96 3.56 2.19
C MET A 283 31.57 3.93 3.62
N GLN A 284 31.99 5.09 4.13
CA GLN A 284 31.69 5.50 5.50
C GLN A 284 30.20 5.44 5.82
N GLY A 285 29.83 4.78 6.93
CA GLY A 285 28.46 4.63 7.38
C GLY A 285 27.60 3.61 6.63
N ARG A 286 28.10 3.03 5.52
CA ARG A 286 27.39 1.96 4.80
C ARG A 286 27.47 0.64 5.55
N ILE A 287 26.45 -0.19 5.40
CA ILE A 287 26.35 -1.51 6.02
C ILE A 287 26.29 -2.54 4.88
N VAL A 288 27.42 -3.14 4.54
CA VAL A 288 27.55 -4.11 3.43
C VAL A 288 27.78 -5.54 3.90
N ARG A 289 27.86 -5.77 5.20
CA ARG A 289 28.12 -7.06 5.84
C ARG A 289 27.37 -7.16 7.16
N GLY A 290 27.43 -8.31 7.78
CA GLY A 290 26.68 -8.65 9.00
C GLY A 290 25.36 -9.34 8.71
N PRO A 291 24.73 -9.93 9.73
CA PRO A 291 23.46 -10.62 9.58
C PRO A 291 22.30 -9.61 9.39
N GLU A 292 21.28 -10.07 8.67
CA GLU A 292 20.02 -9.37 8.49
C GLU A 292 18.92 -10.32 8.93
N TYR A 293 17.88 -9.78 9.59
CA TYR A 293 16.78 -10.57 10.11
C TYR A 293 15.43 -9.99 9.64
N LEU A 294 14.41 -10.86 9.55
CA LEU A 294 13.01 -10.52 9.55
C LEU A 294 12.46 -10.86 10.95
N THR A 295 11.82 -9.89 11.60
CA THR A 295 11.22 -10.07 12.92
C THR A 295 9.74 -9.73 12.89
N VAL A 296 8.93 -10.58 13.53
CA VAL A 296 7.52 -10.33 13.84
C VAL A 296 7.43 -9.94 15.31
N PHE A 297 6.71 -8.84 15.57
CA PHE A 297 6.49 -8.28 16.91
C PHE A 297 5.01 -8.33 17.27
N GLU A 298 4.71 -8.58 18.52
CA GLU A 298 3.36 -8.43 19.09
C GLU A 298 2.92 -6.96 19.00
N GLY A 299 1.78 -6.71 18.37
CA GLY A 299 1.33 -5.34 18.13
C GLY A 299 1.07 -4.53 19.39
N LEU A 300 0.54 -5.16 20.45
CA LEU A 300 0.20 -4.48 21.70
C LEU A 300 1.42 -4.05 22.51
N THR A 301 2.52 -4.82 22.52
CA THR A 301 3.67 -4.60 23.41
C THR A 301 4.98 -4.30 22.66
N GLY A 302 5.03 -4.51 21.35
CA GLY A 302 6.26 -4.43 20.56
C GLY A 302 7.29 -5.53 20.88
N LYS A 303 6.91 -6.58 21.64
CA LYS A 303 7.75 -7.73 21.97
C LYS A 303 8.06 -8.54 20.71
N ALA A 304 9.32 -8.89 20.48
CA ALA A 304 9.72 -9.80 19.43
C ALA A 304 9.15 -11.20 19.68
N LEU A 305 8.30 -11.68 18.77
CA LEU A 305 7.67 -13.01 18.81
C LEU A 305 8.53 -14.05 18.09
N ALA A 306 9.03 -13.72 16.89
CA ALA A 306 9.88 -14.58 16.10
C ALA A 306 10.87 -13.76 15.28
N THR A 307 12.07 -14.32 15.07
CA THR A 307 13.12 -13.74 14.22
C THR A 307 13.68 -14.84 13.34
N ALA A 308 13.77 -14.60 12.05
CA ALA A 308 14.38 -15.48 11.04
C ALA A 308 15.46 -14.72 10.26
N PRO A 309 16.43 -15.41 9.64
CA PRO A 309 17.32 -14.77 8.67
C PRO A 309 16.52 -14.10 7.56
N TYR A 310 16.89 -12.88 7.16
CA TYR A 310 16.26 -12.17 6.04
C TYR A 310 16.64 -12.83 4.72
N ASP A 311 15.66 -13.18 3.90
CA ASP A 311 15.86 -13.86 2.62
C ASP A 311 15.27 -13.04 1.45
N PRO A 312 15.97 -12.90 0.31
CA PRO A 312 17.37 -13.34 0.14
C PRO A 312 18.33 -12.45 0.92
N PRO A 313 19.44 -13.02 1.44
CA PRO A 313 20.48 -12.24 2.08
C PRO A 313 21.14 -11.30 1.07
N ARG A 314 21.79 -10.24 1.55
CA ARG A 314 22.65 -9.38 0.71
C ARG A 314 23.68 -10.22 -0.04
N PHE A 315 24.28 -11.17 0.64
CA PHE A 315 25.16 -12.15 0.07
C PHE A 315 25.21 -13.42 0.95
N PRO A 316 25.27 -14.63 0.38
CA PRO A 316 25.44 -15.86 1.14
C PRO A 316 26.66 -15.78 2.04
N GLY A 317 26.52 -16.10 3.34
CA GLY A 317 27.60 -15.99 4.32
C GLY A 317 27.82 -14.59 4.90
N GLY A 318 27.07 -13.56 4.42
CA GLY A 318 26.96 -12.25 5.09
C GLY A 318 28.13 -11.28 4.95
N ASN A 319 29.24 -11.68 4.29
CA ASN A 319 30.47 -10.86 4.20
C ASN A 319 31.00 -10.81 2.76
N PRO A 320 30.33 -10.16 1.81
CA PRO A 320 30.78 -10.06 0.42
C PRO A 320 32.00 -9.15 0.27
N THR A 321 32.84 -9.43 -0.72
CA THR A 321 33.70 -8.39 -1.30
C THR A 321 32.87 -7.43 -2.16
N PRO A 322 33.37 -6.22 -2.46
CA PRO A 322 32.69 -5.31 -3.37
C PRO A 322 32.38 -5.92 -4.74
N GLU A 323 33.30 -6.74 -5.28
CA GLU A 323 33.14 -7.40 -6.57
C GLU A 323 32.05 -8.47 -6.52
N GLN A 324 31.96 -9.23 -5.42
CA GLN A 324 30.92 -10.24 -5.20
C GLN A 324 29.53 -9.56 -5.07
N LEU A 325 29.48 -8.44 -4.34
CA LEU A 325 28.25 -7.68 -4.20
C LEU A 325 27.81 -7.08 -5.55
N ALA A 326 28.76 -6.53 -6.32
CA ALA A 326 28.52 -6.01 -7.66
C ALA A 326 28.03 -7.10 -8.63
N ALA A 327 28.63 -8.28 -8.59
CA ALA A 327 28.20 -9.41 -9.41
C ALA A 327 26.77 -9.87 -9.05
N SER A 328 26.41 -9.81 -7.77
CA SER A 328 25.08 -10.25 -7.29
C SER A 328 23.98 -9.22 -7.53
N TRP A 329 24.25 -7.92 -7.33
CA TRP A 329 23.21 -6.86 -7.31
C TRP A 329 23.45 -5.72 -8.29
N GLY A 330 24.63 -5.69 -8.95
CA GLY A 330 24.97 -4.67 -9.94
C GLY A 330 25.78 -3.48 -9.42
N ASP A 331 26.08 -3.43 -8.11
CA ASP A 331 27.03 -2.49 -7.52
C ASP A 331 27.70 -3.06 -6.26
N GLY A 332 28.89 -2.55 -5.92
CA GLY A 332 29.71 -3.04 -4.80
C GLY A 332 29.55 -2.24 -3.50
N TYR A 333 28.58 -1.32 -3.42
CA TYR A 333 28.42 -0.38 -2.31
C TYR A 333 27.01 -0.35 -1.72
N ALA A 334 26.21 -1.36 -2.02
CA ALA A 334 24.87 -1.61 -1.51
C ALA A 334 23.81 -0.56 -1.89
N ASN A 335 23.97 0.19 -2.97
CA ASN A 335 22.90 1.03 -3.47
C ASN A 335 21.72 0.19 -3.99
N ARG A 336 22.03 -0.86 -4.76
CA ARG A 336 21.01 -1.73 -5.38
C ARG A 336 20.54 -2.86 -4.48
N SER A 337 21.41 -3.42 -3.64
CA SER A 337 21.05 -4.50 -2.73
C SER A 337 20.21 -4.05 -1.54
N ASP A 338 20.30 -2.78 -1.13
CA ASP A 338 19.60 -2.27 0.05
C ASP A 338 18.36 -1.45 -0.30
N ARG A 339 17.72 -1.78 -1.41
CA ARG A 339 16.42 -1.30 -1.86
C ARG A 339 15.35 -2.30 -1.42
N TYR A 340 14.66 -2.01 -0.32
CA TYR A 340 13.67 -2.90 0.28
C TYR A 340 12.27 -2.42 0.01
N LEU A 341 11.33 -3.36 -0.10
CA LEU A 341 9.89 -3.13 -0.17
C LEU A 341 9.19 -4.14 0.72
N ALA A 342 7.95 -3.84 1.08
CA ALA A 342 7.11 -4.77 1.82
C ALA A 342 5.65 -4.62 1.39
N GLY A 343 4.89 -5.72 1.46
CA GLY A 343 3.48 -5.77 1.19
C GLY A 343 2.81 -6.94 1.90
N VAL A 344 1.51 -6.91 1.97
CA VAL A 344 0.67 -7.98 2.51
C VAL A 344 -0.13 -8.59 1.36
N ALA A 345 -0.27 -9.91 1.33
CA ALA A 345 -0.97 -10.63 0.28
C ALA A 345 -1.71 -11.86 0.82
N TYR A 346 -2.91 -12.12 0.35
CA TYR A 346 -3.66 -13.35 0.66
C TYR A 346 -3.28 -14.48 -0.31
N LEU A 347 -2.03 -14.97 -0.20
CA LEU A 347 -1.44 -15.98 -1.10
C LEU A 347 -2.08 -17.37 -1.01
N ASP A 348 -2.85 -17.65 0.00
CA ASP A 348 -3.66 -18.88 0.12
C ASP A 348 -5.17 -18.60 0.03
N GLY A 349 -5.55 -17.35 -0.22
CA GLY A 349 -6.93 -16.89 -0.26
C GLY A 349 -7.62 -16.78 1.11
N HIS A 350 -6.93 -17.09 2.21
CA HIS A 350 -7.54 -17.16 3.55
C HIS A 350 -6.88 -16.24 4.57
N LEU A 351 -5.58 -16.38 4.79
CA LEU A 351 -4.83 -15.60 5.76
C LEU A 351 -3.74 -14.77 5.07
N PRO A 352 -3.47 -13.56 5.56
CA PRO A 352 -2.47 -12.69 4.95
C PRO A 352 -1.06 -13.24 5.17
N SER A 353 -0.24 -13.15 4.13
CA SER A 353 1.20 -13.42 4.14
C SER A 353 1.96 -12.10 4.04
N MET A 354 3.16 -12.06 4.59
CA MET A 354 4.09 -10.94 4.42
C MET A 354 4.90 -11.16 3.14
N VAL A 355 5.04 -10.14 2.30
CA VAL A 355 5.93 -10.17 1.14
C VAL A 355 7.00 -9.11 1.32
N PHE A 356 8.27 -9.50 1.35
CA PHE A 356 9.40 -8.60 1.44
C PHE A 356 10.22 -8.62 0.15
N GLY A 357 10.42 -7.45 -0.45
CA GLY A 357 11.19 -7.26 -1.66
C GLY A 357 12.60 -6.77 -1.39
N ARG A 358 13.55 -7.17 -2.28
CA ARG A 358 14.91 -6.68 -2.31
C ARG A 358 15.39 -6.47 -3.73
N GLY A 359 15.83 -5.23 -4.03
CA GLY A 359 16.34 -4.87 -5.34
C GLY A 359 15.25 -4.64 -6.41
N TYR A 360 15.56 -3.80 -7.39
CA TYR A 360 14.67 -3.52 -8.54
C TYR A 360 15.39 -2.91 -9.76
N TYR A 361 16.59 -2.36 -9.60
CA TYR A 361 17.36 -1.80 -10.73
C TYR A 361 18.09 -2.87 -11.57
N ALA A 362 18.40 -4.02 -10.95
CA ALA A 362 19.04 -5.16 -11.58
C ALA A 362 18.37 -6.44 -11.05
N ARG A 363 19.07 -7.23 -10.21
CA ARG A 363 18.44 -8.36 -9.52
C ARG A 363 17.24 -7.87 -8.72
N THR A 364 16.15 -8.60 -8.84
CA THR A 364 14.86 -8.35 -8.18
C THR A 364 14.45 -9.62 -7.47
N ALA A 365 14.20 -9.55 -6.16
CA ALA A 365 13.77 -10.70 -5.40
C ALA A 365 12.59 -10.33 -4.48
N LEU A 366 11.65 -11.27 -4.32
CA LEU A 366 10.50 -11.19 -3.43
C LEU A 366 10.46 -12.47 -2.59
N ALA A 367 10.36 -12.34 -1.28
CA ALA A 367 10.20 -13.47 -0.36
C ALA A 367 8.86 -13.37 0.36
N ALA A 368 8.05 -14.42 0.29
CA ALA A 368 6.80 -14.50 1.04
C ALA A 368 6.99 -15.30 2.32
N TRP A 369 6.34 -14.82 3.39
CA TRP A 369 6.44 -15.38 4.73
C TRP A 369 5.06 -15.50 5.38
N ASP A 370 4.84 -16.58 6.08
CA ASP A 370 3.64 -16.83 6.87
C ASP A 370 3.96 -16.72 8.37
N TRP A 371 3.11 -16.02 9.09
CA TRP A 371 3.03 -16.08 10.54
C TRP A 371 1.82 -16.91 10.94
N ARG A 372 2.03 -18.13 11.40
CA ARG A 372 0.94 -19.08 11.71
C ARG A 372 1.27 -19.88 12.97
N GLY A 373 0.37 -19.86 13.95
CA GLY A 373 0.52 -20.66 15.16
C GLY A 373 1.83 -20.41 15.90
N GLY A 374 2.27 -19.14 15.97
CA GLY A 374 3.52 -18.73 16.61
C GLY A 374 4.79 -19.11 15.86
N LYS A 375 4.71 -19.40 14.55
CA LYS A 375 5.85 -19.75 13.72
C LYS A 375 5.94 -18.83 12.51
N LEU A 376 7.14 -18.30 12.27
CA LEU A 376 7.50 -17.56 11.06
C LEU A 376 8.11 -18.54 10.07
N THR A 377 7.44 -18.73 8.91
CA THR A 377 7.84 -19.72 7.89
C THR A 377 7.89 -19.06 6.52
N GLN A 378 8.98 -19.25 5.79
CA GLN A 378 9.04 -18.80 4.41
C GLN A 378 8.15 -19.69 3.54
N ARG A 379 7.26 -19.06 2.74
CA ARG A 379 6.36 -19.73 1.80
C ARG A 379 7.05 -19.99 0.47
N TRP A 380 7.65 -18.95 -0.10
CA TRP A 380 8.41 -19.01 -1.35
C TRP A 380 9.41 -17.86 -1.45
N LEU A 381 10.37 -18.03 -2.36
CA LEU A 381 11.30 -17.00 -2.81
C LEU A 381 11.25 -16.92 -4.34
N PHE A 382 10.86 -15.77 -4.88
CA PHE A 382 11.05 -15.40 -6.28
C PHE A 382 12.35 -14.62 -6.43
N ASP A 383 13.17 -14.98 -7.42
CA ASP A 383 14.47 -14.34 -7.66
C ASP A 383 14.73 -14.26 -9.17
N SER A 384 14.92 -13.05 -9.69
CA SER A 384 15.23 -12.83 -11.10
C SER A 384 16.59 -13.40 -11.54
N SER A 385 17.48 -13.74 -10.59
CA SER A 385 18.75 -14.43 -10.89
C SER A 385 18.61 -15.95 -11.02
N SER A 386 17.44 -16.50 -10.68
CA SER A 386 17.17 -17.93 -10.86
C SER A 386 17.01 -18.29 -12.34
N PRO A 387 17.37 -19.55 -12.72
CA PRO A 387 17.18 -20.01 -14.10
C PRO A 387 15.73 -19.81 -14.58
N GLY A 388 15.55 -19.21 -15.75
CA GLY A 388 14.23 -18.91 -16.34
C GLY A 388 13.63 -17.55 -15.94
N ASN A 389 14.20 -16.84 -14.97
CA ASN A 389 13.64 -15.57 -14.47
C ASN A 389 14.42 -14.32 -14.92
N ALA A 390 15.42 -14.45 -15.82
CA ALA A 390 16.28 -13.34 -16.20
C ALA A 390 15.51 -12.11 -16.76
N ASP A 391 14.38 -12.33 -17.43
CA ASP A 391 13.56 -11.27 -18.01
C ASP A 391 12.85 -10.40 -16.97
N TYR A 392 12.79 -10.84 -15.72
CA TYR A 392 12.23 -10.09 -14.59
C TYR A 392 13.24 -9.10 -13.97
N SER A 393 14.49 -9.16 -14.38
CA SER A 393 15.55 -8.30 -13.86
C SER A 393 15.33 -6.83 -14.25
N GLY A 394 15.39 -5.92 -13.28
CA GLY A 394 15.26 -4.49 -13.50
C GLY A 394 13.82 -4.01 -13.82
N ARG A 395 12.81 -4.80 -13.46
CA ARG A 395 11.40 -4.48 -13.72
C ARG A 395 10.66 -3.84 -12.56
N GLY A 396 11.17 -3.96 -11.33
CA GLY A 396 10.51 -3.44 -10.14
C GLY A 396 10.53 -1.91 -10.07
N ASN A 397 9.52 -1.34 -9.41
CA ASN A 397 9.41 0.08 -9.11
C ASN A 397 9.86 0.38 -7.66
N HIS A 398 9.82 1.65 -7.26
CA HIS A 398 9.97 2.06 -5.86
C HIS A 398 8.78 1.66 -4.99
N GLN A 399 7.84 0.90 -5.53
CA GLN A 399 6.62 0.46 -4.88
C GLN A 399 6.16 -0.87 -5.50
N LEU A 400 5.33 -1.60 -4.78
CA LEU A 400 4.58 -2.76 -5.26
C LEU A 400 3.07 -2.52 -5.01
N SER A 401 2.24 -3.33 -5.66
CA SER A 401 0.82 -3.46 -5.35
C SER A 401 0.45 -4.93 -5.28
N VAL A 402 -0.64 -5.24 -4.60
CA VAL A 402 -1.12 -6.60 -4.41
C VAL A 402 -2.62 -6.63 -4.69
N ALA A 403 -3.05 -7.58 -5.50
CA ALA A 403 -4.46 -7.83 -5.79
C ALA A 403 -4.63 -9.21 -6.45
N ASP A 404 -5.81 -9.80 -6.32
CA ASP A 404 -6.27 -10.94 -7.12
C ASP A 404 -6.56 -10.46 -8.55
N VAL A 405 -5.55 -10.53 -9.43
CA VAL A 405 -5.68 -10.00 -10.80
C VAL A 405 -6.13 -11.06 -11.81
N ASP A 406 -6.03 -12.33 -11.49
CA ASP A 406 -6.46 -13.41 -12.39
C ASP A 406 -7.81 -14.04 -12.01
N GLY A 407 -8.34 -13.70 -10.82
CA GLY A 407 -9.68 -14.07 -10.36
C GLY A 407 -9.75 -15.47 -9.73
N ASP A 408 -8.64 -16.02 -9.27
CA ASP A 408 -8.58 -17.35 -8.64
C ASP A 408 -8.86 -17.30 -7.11
N GLY A 409 -8.99 -16.09 -6.54
CA GLY A 409 -9.27 -15.85 -5.11
C GLY A 409 -8.02 -15.71 -4.26
N ARG A 410 -6.83 -15.65 -4.86
CA ARG A 410 -5.54 -15.41 -4.22
C ARG A 410 -4.92 -14.16 -4.81
N ASP A 411 -4.00 -13.57 -4.08
CA ASP A 411 -3.40 -12.31 -4.53
C ASP A 411 -2.08 -12.54 -5.27
N GLU A 412 -1.88 -11.77 -6.34
CA GLU A 412 -0.63 -11.61 -7.06
C GLU A 412 0.10 -10.37 -6.56
N VAL A 413 1.43 -10.39 -6.71
CA VAL A 413 2.29 -9.25 -6.42
C VAL A 413 2.68 -8.57 -7.72
N ILE A 414 2.14 -7.38 -7.97
CA ILE A 414 2.50 -6.52 -9.11
C ILE A 414 3.67 -5.65 -8.68
N TYR A 415 4.83 -5.82 -9.36
CA TYR A 415 6.05 -5.13 -8.99
C TYR A 415 6.65 -4.40 -10.20
N GLY A 416 6.20 -3.17 -10.43
CA GLY A 416 6.60 -2.40 -11.60
C GLY A 416 6.05 -2.97 -12.90
N SER A 417 6.91 -3.46 -13.77
CA SER A 417 6.54 -4.03 -15.08
C SER A 417 6.59 -5.56 -15.09
N MET A 418 6.28 -6.16 -13.95
CA MET A 418 6.17 -7.61 -13.75
C MET A 418 5.10 -7.93 -12.72
N ALA A 419 4.62 -9.16 -12.74
CA ALA A 419 3.82 -9.74 -11.68
C ALA A 419 4.35 -11.12 -11.30
N VAL A 420 4.19 -11.46 -10.01
CA VAL A 420 4.50 -12.76 -9.44
C VAL A 420 3.21 -13.34 -8.88
N ASP A 421 2.92 -14.55 -9.28
CA ASP A 421 1.77 -15.36 -8.92
C ASP A 421 1.78 -15.76 -7.43
N ASP A 422 0.63 -16.09 -6.87
CA ASP A 422 0.46 -16.52 -5.47
C ASP A 422 1.42 -17.65 -5.04
N GLY A 423 1.75 -18.52 -6.00
CA GLY A 423 2.72 -19.61 -5.84
C GLY A 423 4.19 -19.20 -5.92
N GLY A 424 4.53 -17.93 -6.08
CA GLY A 424 5.90 -17.45 -6.19
C GLY A 424 6.55 -17.67 -7.55
N LYS A 425 5.77 -17.88 -8.60
CA LYS A 425 6.24 -17.97 -9.99
C LYS A 425 5.99 -16.65 -10.72
N GLY A 426 6.83 -16.34 -11.68
CA GLY A 426 6.56 -15.18 -12.54
C GLY A 426 5.27 -15.39 -13.34
N LEU A 427 4.31 -14.46 -13.20
CA LEU A 427 3.05 -14.48 -13.96
C LEU A 427 3.26 -13.83 -15.33
N TRP A 428 3.76 -12.62 -15.35
CA TRP A 428 4.14 -11.92 -16.57
C TRP A 428 5.27 -10.91 -16.32
N THR A 429 5.98 -10.54 -17.40
CA THR A 429 6.97 -9.45 -17.40
C THR A 429 6.95 -8.73 -18.74
N LYS A 430 7.19 -7.41 -18.71
CA LYS A 430 7.27 -6.57 -19.91
C LYS A 430 8.62 -5.86 -19.98
N PRO A 431 9.14 -5.58 -21.18
CA PRO A 431 10.43 -4.91 -21.35
C PRO A 431 10.33 -3.39 -21.07
N LEU A 432 9.61 -3.04 -20.02
CA LEU A 432 9.52 -1.70 -19.44
C LEU A 432 10.33 -1.71 -18.14
N PHE A 433 11.38 -0.89 -18.10
CA PHE A 433 12.33 -0.91 -17.01
C PHE A 433 11.84 -0.05 -15.84
N HIS A 434 12.64 -0.01 -14.78
CA HIS A 434 12.33 0.64 -13.52
C HIS A 434 11.59 1.98 -13.65
N GLY A 435 10.69 2.22 -12.71
CA GLY A 435 9.93 3.46 -12.61
C GLY A 435 9.60 3.84 -11.16
N ASP A 436 9.21 5.08 -10.94
CA ASP A 436 9.03 5.65 -9.61
C ASP A 436 7.67 5.34 -8.99
N THR A 437 6.59 5.46 -9.76
CA THR A 437 5.23 5.32 -9.23
C THR A 437 4.40 4.35 -10.05
N MET A 438 3.45 3.71 -9.37
CA MET A 438 2.47 2.83 -10.00
C MET A 438 1.16 2.83 -9.21
N HIS A 439 0.06 2.61 -9.91
CA HIS A 439 -1.28 2.52 -9.37
C HIS A 439 -1.97 1.30 -9.93
N VAL A 440 -2.61 0.49 -9.08
CA VAL A 440 -3.40 -0.68 -9.47
C VAL A 440 -4.80 -0.54 -8.90
N SER A 441 -5.80 -0.55 -9.76
CA SER A 441 -7.23 -0.43 -9.41
C SER A 441 -8.08 -0.78 -10.64
N ASP A 442 -9.38 -0.79 -10.49
CA ASP A 442 -10.34 -0.69 -11.61
C ASP A 442 -10.32 0.76 -12.13
N LEU A 443 -9.33 1.07 -12.97
CA LEU A 443 -9.08 2.42 -13.52
C LEU A 443 -9.87 2.66 -14.81
N ASP A 444 -10.19 1.61 -15.56
CA ASP A 444 -11.06 1.64 -16.74
C ASP A 444 -12.27 0.73 -16.56
N PRO A 445 -13.33 1.19 -15.88
CA PRO A 445 -14.48 0.35 -15.55
C PRO A 445 -15.31 -0.11 -16.78
N ALA A 446 -14.91 0.28 -17.98
CA ALA A 446 -15.43 -0.28 -19.24
C ALA A 446 -14.75 -1.60 -19.63
N ARG A 447 -13.68 -2.00 -18.93
CA ARG A 447 -12.94 -3.26 -19.10
C ARG A 447 -13.17 -4.15 -17.87
N PRO A 448 -13.18 -5.46 -18.01
CA PRO A 448 -13.20 -6.35 -16.85
C PRO A 448 -11.80 -6.47 -16.24
N GLY A 449 -11.72 -6.48 -14.90
CA GLY A 449 -10.48 -6.65 -14.16
C GLY A 449 -9.85 -5.33 -13.72
N LEU A 450 -8.59 -5.39 -13.33
CA LEU A 450 -7.84 -4.22 -12.85
C LEU A 450 -6.82 -3.77 -13.90
N GLU A 451 -6.49 -2.49 -13.88
CA GLU A 451 -5.39 -1.93 -14.66
C GLU A 451 -4.24 -1.50 -13.74
N LYS A 452 -3.06 -1.49 -14.34
CA LYS A 452 -1.84 -0.96 -13.73
C LYS A 452 -1.36 0.26 -14.52
N PHE A 453 -1.45 1.45 -13.96
CA PHE A 453 -0.76 2.64 -14.47
C PHE A 453 0.63 2.75 -13.85
N GLY A 454 1.63 3.19 -14.62
CA GLY A 454 2.97 3.43 -14.10
C GLY A 454 3.77 4.39 -14.95
N VAL A 455 4.74 5.05 -14.30
CA VAL A 455 5.69 5.98 -14.93
C VAL A 455 7.10 5.41 -14.86
N PHE A 456 7.99 5.82 -15.76
CA PHE A 456 9.31 5.22 -15.95
C PHE A 456 10.45 6.22 -15.80
N GLU A 457 11.59 5.76 -15.23
CA GLU A 457 12.82 6.51 -15.05
C GLU A 457 13.75 6.35 -16.27
N ASP A 458 13.96 5.13 -16.75
CA ASP A 458 14.92 4.84 -17.82
C ASP A 458 14.27 5.00 -19.21
N ILE A 459 13.99 6.24 -19.57
CA ILE A 459 13.28 6.58 -20.81
C ILE A 459 14.00 6.03 -22.05
N ARG A 460 15.33 6.08 -22.08
CA ARG A 460 16.10 5.59 -23.24
C ARG A 460 15.98 4.08 -23.43
N ARG A 461 16.08 3.29 -22.34
CA ARG A 461 15.88 1.83 -22.39
C ARG A 461 14.44 1.45 -22.69
N ASN A 462 13.49 2.31 -22.33
CA ASN A 462 12.08 2.16 -22.60
C ASN A 462 11.65 2.68 -24.00
N GLY A 463 12.61 3.01 -24.86
CA GLY A 463 12.30 3.45 -26.23
C GLY A 463 11.59 4.80 -26.33
N GLY A 464 11.78 5.69 -25.35
CA GLY A 464 11.14 7.01 -25.30
C GLY A 464 9.78 7.02 -24.60
N LEU A 465 9.43 5.97 -23.84
CA LEU A 465 8.15 5.88 -23.12
C LEU A 465 8.28 6.46 -21.70
N GLY A 466 7.37 7.37 -21.34
CA GLY A 466 7.31 8.02 -20.03
C GLY A 466 6.31 7.38 -19.07
N SER A 467 5.16 6.91 -19.58
CA SER A 467 4.16 6.20 -18.80
C SER A 467 3.41 5.16 -19.63
N ALA A 468 2.74 4.24 -18.95
CA ALA A 468 1.90 3.22 -19.60
C ALA A 468 0.73 2.80 -18.70
N LEU A 469 -0.39 2.49 -19.33
CA LEU A 469 -1.49 1.72 -18.73
C LEU A 469 -1.39 0.28 -19.23
N LEU A 470 -1.45 -0.68 -18.32
CA LEU A 470 -1.39 -2.10 -18.60
C LEU A 470 -2.63 -2.80 -18.02
N ASP A 471 -3.08 -3.85 -18.66
CA ASP A 471 -3.96 -4.84 -18.06
C ASP A 471 -3.21 -5.57 -16.94
N ALA A 472 -3.71 -5.54 -15.71
CA ALA A 472 -2.97 -6.05 -14.55
C ALA A 472 -2.86 -7.58 -14.55
N ARG A 473 -3.81 -8.29 -15.18
CA ARG A 473 -3.83 -9.77 -15.27
C ARG A 473 -2.76 -10.31 -16.23
N SER A 474 -2.61 -9.67 -17.39
CA SER A 474 -1.77 -10.17 -18.51
C SER A 474 -0.49 -9.36 -18.73
N GLY A 475 -0.43 -8.16 -18.15
CA GLY A 475 0.58 -7.17 -18.44
C GLY A 475 0.49 -6.60 -19.87
N GLU A 476 -0.60 -6.82 -20.62
CA GLU A 476 -0.80 -6.22 -21.93
C GLU A 476 -0.72 -4.69 -21.82
N VAL A 477 0.09 -4.07 -22.66
CA VAL A 477 0.22 -2.61 -22.74
C VAL A 477 -0.97 -2.07 -23.51
N LEU A 478 -1.87 -1.34 -22.84
CA LEU A 478 -3.08 -0.80 -23.42
C LEU A 478 -2.77 0.49 -24.20
N TRP A 479 -1.99 1.38 -23.59
CA TRP A 479 -1.47 2.59 -24.22
C TRP A 479 -0.24 3.12 -23.48
N THR A 480 0.48 4.05 -24.13
CA THR A 480 1.69 4.67 -23.58
C THR A 480 1.73 6.15 -23.89
N THR A 481 2.51 6.91 -23.09
CA THR A 481 2.86 8.30 -23.43
C THR A 481 4.35 8.44 -23.68
N PRO A 482 4.78 9.34 -24.56
CA PRO A 482 6.21 9.60 -24.76
C PRO A 482 6.79 10.45 -23.63
N ALA A 483 8.11 10.35 -23.45
CA ALA A 483 8.90 11.27 -22.63
C ALA A 483 10.34 11.35 -23.17
N ASP A 484 11.04 12.43 -22.85
CA ASP A 484 12.45 12.68 -23.19
C ASP A 484 13.37 12.64 -21.97
N GLN A 485 12.82 12.62 -20.77
CA GLN A 485 13.52 12.57 -19.50
C GLN A 485 12.74 11.75 -18.48
N ASP A 486 13.35 11.44 -17.34
CA ASP A 486 12.77 10.73 -16.22
C ASP A 486 11.37 11.28 -15.85
N THR A 487 10.40 10.37 -15.77
CA THR A 487 9.04 10.66 -15.31
C THR A 487 8.93 10.25 -13.85
N GLY A 488 9.55 11.04 -12.96
CA GLY A 488 9.73 10.68 -11.55
C GLY A 488 8.46 10.62 -10.71
N ARG A 489 7.30 11.12 -11.22
CA ARG A 489 6.00 11.04 -10.54
C ARG A 489 4.86 10.92 -11.54
N GLY A 490 3.77 10.33 -11.10
CA GLY A 490 2.54 10.23 -11.86
C GLY A 490 1.39 9.78 -10.99
N LEU A 491 0.17 10.06 -11.41
CA LEU A 491 -1.05 9.76 -10.68
C LEU A 491 -2.13 9.23 -11.63
N ALA A 492 -2.96 8.34 -11.13
CA ALA A 492 -4.21 7.90 -11.73
C ALA A 492 -5.33 8.18 -10.72
N ALA A 493 -6.32 8.97 -11.09
CA ALA A 493 -7.45 9.32 -10.24
C ALA A 493 -8.64 9.82 -11.06
N ASP A 494 -9.86 9.47 -10.66
CA ASP A 494 -11.09 10.03 -11.23
C ASP A 494 -11.27 11.46 -10.70
N ILE A 495 -11.00 12.46 -11.54
CA ILE A 495 -11.07 13.90 -11.20
C ILE A 495 -11.90 14.73 -12.18
N ASP A 496 -12.41 14.13 -13.26
CA ASP A 496 -13.21 14.80 -14.29
C ASP A 496 -14.51 14.02 -14.59
N PRO A 497 -15.67 14.43 -14.09
CA PRO A 497 -16.92 13.67 -14.19
C PRO A 497 -17.47 13.55 -15.64
N ARG A 498 -16.82 14.15 -16.62
CA ARG A 498 -17.20 14.07 -18.04
C ARG A 498 -16.67 12.81 -18.71
N HIS A 499 -15.69 12.15 -18.10
CA HIS A 499 -15.08 10.92 -18.57
C HIS A 499 -15.45 9.76 -17.64
N TYR A 500 -15.49 8.55 -18.16
CA TYR A 500 -15.80 7.36 -17.39
C TYR A 500 -14.52 6.59 -17.10
N GLY A 501 -14.16 6.52 -15.84
CA GLY A 501 -12.92 5.95 -15.34
C GLY A 501 -11.94 7.02 -14.87
N ALA A 502 -10.72 6.62 -14.58
CA ALA A 502 -9.70 7.51 -14.06
C ALA A 502 -9.09 8.41 -15.16
N GLU A 503 -8.57 9.55 -14.74
CA GLU A 503 -7.61 10.35 -15.51
C GLU A 503 -6.19 9.99 -15.10
N PHE A 504 -5.25 10.17 -16.07
CA PHE A 504 -3.86 9.78 -15.95
C PHE A 504 -2.92 10.92 -16.30
N TRP A 505 -1.86 11.13 -15.52
CA TRP A 505 -0.80 12.08 -15.84
C TRP A 505 0.51 11.76 -15.14
N GLY A 506 1.61 12.19 -15.73
CA GLY A 506 2.95 12.11 -15.16
C GLY A 506 3.63 13.46 -15.14
N SER A 507 4.81 13.56 -14.52
CA SER A 507 5.58 14.81 -14.44
C SER A 507 5.92 15.39 -15.82
N ASN A 508 6.13 14.52 -16.83
CA ASN A 508 6.41 14.90 -18.22
C ASN A 508 5.16 15.04 -19.09
N SER A 509 3.97 14.74 -18.56
CA SER A 509 2.72 14.94 -19.32
C SER A 509 2.40 16.42 -19.40
N GLU A 510 2.05 16.90 -20.59
CA GLU A 510 1.49 18.24 -20.74
C GLU A 510 -0.01 18.30 -20.42
N ARG A 511 -0.71 17.19 -20.62
CA ARG A 511 -2.16 17.05 -20.56
C ARG A 511 -2.57 15.95 -19.57
N LEU A 512 -3.84 15.93 -19.23
CA LEU A 512 -4.52 14.74 -18.69
C LEU A 512 -4.84 13.78 -19.84
N TYR A 513 -4.86 12.48 -19.55
CA TYR A 513 -5.26 11.43 -20.46
C TYR A 513 -6.44 10.65 -19.89
N ASP A 514 -7.33 10.21 -20.77
CA ASP A 514 -8.45 9.32 -20.41
C ASP A 514 -8.01 7.84 -20.38
N THR A 515 -8.96 6.94 -20.12
CA THR A 515 -8.72 5.49 -20.07
C THR A 515 -8.25 4.88 -21.39
N LYS A 516 -8.34 5.61 -22.51
CA LYS A 516 -7.88 5.21 -23.84
C LYS A 516 -6.56 5.89 -24.23
N GLY A 517 -5.94 6.63 -23.32
CA GLY A 517 -4.70 7.37 -23.60
C GLY A 517 -4.91 8.59 -24.49
N GLN A 518 -6.15 9.07 -24.62
CA GLN A 518 -6.43 10.28 -25.38
C GLN A 518 -6.31 11.51 -24.48
N PRO A 519 -5.66 12.59 -24.95
CA PRO A 519 -5.58 13.82 -24.18
C PRO A 519 -6.96 14.47 -24.05
N ILE A 520 -7.33 14.84 -22.83
CA ILE A 520 -8.64 15.42 -22.51
C ILE A 520 -8.57 16.94 -22.28
N GLY A 521 -9.71 17.60 -22.44
CA GLY A 521 -9.88 19.03 -22.27
C GLY A 521 -9.31 19.87 -23.41
N PRO A 522 -9.54 21.19 -23.42
CA PRO A 522 -8.99 22.13 -24.41
C PRO A 522 -7.46 22.18 -24.36
N ASP A 523 -6.81 22.47 -25.51
CA ASP A 523 -5.34 22.54 -25.62
C ASP A 523 -4.68 23.55 -24.69
N LYS A 524 -5.41 24.58 -24.26
CA LYS A 524 -4.94 25.56 -23.28
C LYS A 524 -4.88 25.05 -21.85
N TYR A 525 -5.56 23.94 -21.50
CA TYR A 525 -5.58 23.40 -20.16
C TYR A 525 -4.47 22.37 -19.99
N ARG A 526 -3.66 22.58 -18.98
CA ARG A 526 -2.61 21.67 -18.57
C ARG A 526 -3.18 20.67 -17.56
N ARG A 527 -2.46 19.60 -17.28
CA ARG A 527 -2.74 18.71 -16.15
C ARG A 527 -2.62 19.45 -14.81
N PRO A 528 -3.17 18.91 -13.71
CA PRO A 528 -2.86 19.39 -12.37
C PRO A 528 -1.34 19.38 -12.11
N ARG A 529 -0.87 20.31 -11.27
CA ARG A 529 0.53 20.29 -10.80
C ARG A 529 0.75 19.19 -9.76
N GLN A 530 -0.25 18.92 -8.95
CA GLN A 530 -0.29 17.87 -7.96
C GLN A 530 -0.23 16.51 -8.66
N MET A 531 0.61 15.60 -8.14
CA MET A 531 0.82 14.29 -8.75
C MET A 531 1.33 13.23 -7.76
N ASN A 532 1.23 13.53 -6.45
CA ASN A 532 1.74 12.63 -5.43
C ASN A 532 0.62 11.77 -4.84
N PHE A 533 -0.50 12.38 -4.42
CA PHE A 533 -1.62 11.67 -3.80
C PHE A 533 -2.98 12.19 -4.31
N ALA A 534 -4.00 11.36 -4.14
CA ALA A 534 -5.40 11.72 -4.33
C ALA A 534 -6.23 11.11 -3.20
N ILE A 535 -7.31 11.79 -2.78
CA ILE A 535 -8.10 11.49 -1.57
C ILE A 535 -9.59 11.67 -1.86
N TRP A 536 -10.47 10.85 -1.31
CA TRP A 536 -11.91 11.11 -1.31
C TRP A 536 -12.26 12.02 -0.13
N TRP A 537 -12.61 13.29 -0.41
CA TRP A 537 -12.73 14.30 0.63
C TRP A 537 -14.08 15.05 0.67
N ASP A 538 -14.50 15.69 -0.42
CA ASP A 538 -15.60 16.66 -0.36
C ASP A 538 -17.02 16.04 -0.39
N GLY A 539 -17.10 14.72 -0.57
CA GLY A 539 -18.36 13.97 -0.46
C GLY A 539 -19.09 13.71 -1.76
N ASP A 540 -18.55 14.13 -2.90
CA ASP A 540 -18.88 13.54 -4.20
C ASP A 540 -18.04 12.29 -4.46
N LEU A 541 -18.08 11.71 -5.66
CA LEU A 541 -17.35 10.47 -6.00
C LEU A 541 -16.01 10.73 -6.68
N LEU A 542 -15.66 11.97 -6.99
CA LEU A 542 -14.36 12.33 -7.55
C LEU A 542 -13.31 12.39 -6.44
N ARG A 543 -12.07 12.17 -6.82
CA ARG A 543 -10.95 12.33 -5.88
C ARG A 543 -10.42 13.76 -5.91
N GLU A 544 -10.08 14.27 -4.74
CA GLU A 544 -9.32 15.50 -4.57
C GLU A 544 -7.83 15.21 -4.65
N LEU A 545 -7.07 16.23 -5.02
CA LEU A 545 -5.61 16.19 -5.13
C LEU A 545 -4.99 16.52 -3.78
N LEU A 546 -4.20 15.60 -3.25
CA LEU A 546 -3.47 15.77 -2.00
C LEU A 546 -1.97 15.87 -2.30
N ASP A 547 -1.35 17.02 -2.02
CA ASP A 547 0.08 17.22 -2.21
C ASP A 547 0.63 18.13 -1.11
N GLY A 548 1.72 17.74 -0.47
CA GLY A 548 2.22 18.43 0.70
C GLY A 548 1.23 18.38 1.87
N THR A 549 0.80 19.55 2.34
CA THR A 549 -0.22 19.70 3.38
C THR A 549 -1.49 20.37 2.83
N THR A 550 -1.79 20.16 1.56
CA THR A 550 -2.91 20.82 0.88
C THR A 550 -3.79 19.80 0.18
N ILE A 551 -5.10 19.93 0.38
CA ILE A 551 -6.14 19.22 -0.38
C ILE A 551 -6.80 20.22 -1.31
N SER A 552 -6.88 19.87 -2.61
CA SER A 552 -7.45 20.72 -3.65
C SER A 552 -8.35 19.92 -4.57
N LYS A 553 -9.46 20.53 -4.98
CA LYS A 553 -10.35 20.00 -6.02
C LYS A 553 -9.89 20.44 -7.40
N TRP A 554 -9.81 19.50 -8.33
CA TRP A 554 -9.59 19.84 -9.73
C TRP A 554 -10.84 20.47 -10.34
N ASN A 555 -10.69 21.67 -10.90
CA ASN A 555 -11.74 22.35 -11.63
C ASN A 555 -11.55 22.07 -13.13
N TRP A 556 -12.25 21.06 -13.63
CA TRP A 556 -12.15 20.61 -15.02
C TRP A 556 -12.69 21.61 -16.04
N GLU A 557 -13.54 22.57 -15.62
CA GLU A 557 -14.06 23.61 -16.50
C GLU A 557 -13.02 24.67 -16.82
N ASN A 558 -12.18 25.00 -15.83
CA ASN A 558 -11.20 26.08 -15.90
C ASN A 558 -9.75 25.58 -16.04
N GLY A 559 -9.48 24.30 -15.76
CA GLY A 559 -8.13 23.72 -15.73
C GLY A 559 -7.29 24.26 -14.57
N THR A 560 -7.92 24.43 -13.38
CA THR A 560 -7.30 24.95 -12.16
C THR A 560 -7.54 24.01 -10.98
N SER A 561 -6.80 24.21 -9.89
CA SER A 561 -7.04 23.48 -8.64
C SER A 561 -7.53 24.47 -7.57
N ASP A 562 -8.70 24.20 -7.00
CA ASP A 562 -9.32 25.01 -5.96
C ASP A 562 -8.99 24.41 -4.59
N THR A 563 -8.39 25.20 -3.69
CA THR A 563 -7.97 24.72 -2.37
C THR A 563 -9.19 24.48 -1.47
N LEU A 564 -9.30 23.26 -0.91
CA LEU A 564 -10.32 22.89 0.07
C LEU A 564 -9.80 22.94 1.51
N LEU A 565 -8.54 22.52 1.71
CA LEU A 565 -7.88 22.50 3.02
C LEU A 565 -6.38 22.78 2.87
N ALA A 566 -5.85 23.72 3.66
CA ALA A 566 -4.42 24.05 3.75
C ALA A 566 -4.08 24.51 5.17
N PRO A 567 -3.97 23.60 6.16
CA PRO A 567 -3.72 23.98 7.54
C PRO A 567 -2.27 24.41 7.76
N GLU A 568 -2.10 25.43 8.60
CA GLU A 568 -0.78 25.97 8.93
C GLU A 568 -0.03 25.14 9.99
N GLY A 569 1.30 25.26 9.99
CA GLY A 569 2.20 24.67 11.00
C GLY A 569 2.38 23.16 10.87
N LEU A 570 1.93 22.56 9.78
CA LEU A 570 2.13 21.16 9.43
C LEU A 570 3.27 20.99 8.42
N ALA A 571 3.70 19.75 8.25
CA ALA A 571 4.70 19.39 7.27
C ALA A 571 4.39 18.01 6.66
N SER A 572 4.70 17.88 5.37
CA SER A 572 4.73 16.63 4.65
C SER A 572 6.07 15.91 4.83
N ASN A 573 6.17 14.69 4.33
CA ASN A 573 7.34 13.82 4.44
C ASN A 573 8.03 13.63 3.08
N ASN A 574 9.24 13.06 3.12
CA ASN A 574 9.98 12.53 1.97
C ASN A 574 10.26 13.55 0.84
N GLY A 575 10.49 14.82 1.21
CA GLY A 575 10.95 15.88 0.31
C GLY A 575 10.03 16.12 -0.88
N THR A 576 10.51 15.92 -2.10
CA THR A 576 9.73 16.14 -3.34
C THR A 576 8.56 15.18 -3.51
N LYS A 577 8.51 14.08 -2.77
CA LYS A 577 7.39 13.14 -2.77
C LYS A 577 6.19 13.69 -1.99
N SER A 578 6.43 14.64 -1.09
CA SER A 578 5.42 15.48 -0.43
C SER A 578 4.23 14.70 0.16
N ASN A 579 4.48 13.47 0.66
CA ASN A 579 3.44 12.61 1.16
C ASN A 579 3.02 12.96 2.60
N PRO A 580 1.78 12.63 3.00
CA PRO A 580 1.36 12.68 4.40
C PRO A 580 2.09 11.61 5.22
N VAL A 581 1.89 11.60 6.52
CA VAL A 581 2.31 10.49 7.40
C VAL A 581 1.53 9.22 7.04
N LEU A 582 0.23 9.36 6.80
CA LEU A 582 -0.66 8.31 6.30
C LEU A 582 -1.94 8.94 5.72
N GLN A 583 -2.54 8.28 4.73
CA GLN A 583 -3.88 8.54 4.22
C GLN A 583 -4.67 7.22 4.22
N ALA A 584 -5.85 7.20 4.83
CA ALA A 584 -6.75 6.05 4.80
C ALA A 584 -8.15 6.42 5.31
N ASP A 585 -9.16 5.57 5.04
CA ASP A 585 -10.47 5.57 5.69
C ASP A 585 -10.32 5.04 7.14
N LEU A 586 -9.87 5.93 8.03
CA LEU A 586 -9.51 5.58 9.42
C LEU A 586 -10.72 5.55 10.34
N ILE A 587 -11.71 6.42 10.10
CA ILE A 587 -12.81 6.67 11.01
C ILE A 587 -13.96 7.35 10.25
N GLY A 588 -15.18 7.34 10.79
CA GLY A 588 -16.29 8.03 10.14
C GLY A 588 -16.90 7.21 9.02
N ASP A 589 -17.30 7.86 7.94
CA ASP A 589 -17.85 7.18 6.76
C ASP A 589 -16.74 6.68 5.82
N TRP A 590 -17.07 6.30 4.59
CA TRP A 590 -16.16 5.75 3.59
C TRP A 590 -15.09 6.72 3.08
N ARG A 591 -15.16 8.01 3.42
CA ARG A 591 -14.17 9.00 2.99
C ARG A 591 -12.91 8.89 3.84
N GLU A 592 -11.82 9.36 3.28
CA GLU A 592 -10.49 9.15 3.83
C GLU A 592 -10.10 10.27 4.81
N GLU A 593 -9.34 9.91 5.82
CA GLU A 593 -8.59 10.82 6.68
C GLU A 593 -7.16 10.98 6.18
N VAL A 594 -6.56 12.09 6.58
CA VAL A 594 -5.15 12.36 6.34
C VAL A 594 -4.44 12.69 7.65
N ILE A 595 -3.31 12.04 7.89
CA ILE A 595 -2.44 12.27 9.04
C ILE A 595 -1.25 13.12 8.58
N TRP A 596 -1.11 14.30 9.16
CA TRP A 596 0.09 15.12 9.02
C TRP A 596 0.79 15.31 10.36
N ARG A 597 2.12 15.44 10.32
CA ARG A 597 2.88 15.86 11.49
C ARG A 597 2.91 17.38 11.62
N ARG A 598 3.02 17.89 12.84
CA ARG A 598 3.45 19.27 13.03
C ARG A 598 4.91 19.43 12.62
N ALA A 599 5.26 20.65 12.19
CA ALA A 599 6.63 20.97 11.78
C ALA A 599 7.68 20.79 12.90
N ASP A 600 7.26 20.84 14.17
CA ASP A 600 8.09 20.59 15.34
C ASP A 600 8.17 19.12 15.78
N ASN A 601 7.51 18.20 15.04
CA ASN A 601 7.47 16.76 15.32
C ASN A 601 6.93 16.36 16.69
N ARG A 602 6.11 17.19 17.35
CA ARG A 602 5.56 16.93 18.69
C ARG A 602 4.09 16.55 18.68
N GLU A 603 3.48 16.47 17.51
CA GLU A 603 2.06 16.15 17.36
C GLU A 603 1.81 15.58 15.95
N LEU A 604 0.97 14.54 15.88
CA LEU A 604 0.24 14.21 14.65
C LEU A 604 -1.15 14.83 14.72
N ARG A 605 -1.64 15.27 13.58
CA ARG A 605 -3.03 15.69 13.39
C ARG A 605 -3.70 14.83 12.35
N ILE A 606 -4.81 14.22 12.75
CA ILE A 606 -5.68 13.46 11.85
C ILE A 606 -6.82 14.38 11.46
N TYR A 607 -6.89 14.75 10.19
CA TYR A 607 -7.99 15.53 9.64
C TYR A 607 -9.01 14.61 9.01
N THR A 608 -10.27 14.83 9.32
CA THR A 608 -11.43 14.27 8.62
C THR A 608 -12.20 15.38 7.91
N THR A 609 -13.04 15.01 6.98
CA THR A 609 -13.77 15.95 6.13
C THR A 609 -14.96 16.61 6.84
N PRO A 610 -15.14 17.94 6.72
CA PRO A 610 -16.31 18.64 7.26
C PRO A 610 -17.51 18.67 6.28
N PHE A 611 -17.37 18.09 5.08
CA PHE A 611 -18.40 18.08 4.07
C PHE A 611 -19.42 16.97 4.34
N ASN A 612 -20.70 17.22 4.12
CA ASN A 612 -21.72 16.18 4.13
C ASN A 612 -21.70 15.38 2.82
N THR A 613 -22.16 14.13 2.86
CA THR A 613 -22.32 13.30 1.66
C THR A 613 -23.69 12.61 1.64
N THR A 614 -24.16 12.30 0.44
CA THR A 614 -25.35 11.46 0.22
C THR A 614 -25.01 10.05 -0.23
N HIS A 615 -23.73 9.78 -0.51
CA HIS A 615 -23.22 8.50 -0.97
C HIS A 615 -23.03 7.53 0.20
N ARG A 616 -23.27 6.25 -0.07
CA ARG A 616 -23.23 5.19 0.93
C ARG A 616 -22.39 4.03 0.44
N PHE A 617 -21.24 3.83 1.07
CA PHE A 617 -20.36 2.69 0.82
C PHE A 617 -20.01 2.01 2.15
N VAL A 618 -19.67 0.74 2.08
CA VAL A 618 -18.97 0.03 3.15
C VAL A 618 -17.61 0.72 3.32
N THR A 619 -17.11 0.77 4.56
CA THR A 619 -15.77 1.34 4.80
C THR A 619 -14.75 0.73 3.83
N LEU A 620 -13.94 1.58 3.21
CA LEU A 620 -12.94 1.15 2.24
C LEU A 620 -11.89 0.20 2.86
N MET A 621 -11.72 0.27 4.19
CA MET A 621 -10.85 -0.65 4.93
C MET A 621 -11.32 -2.11 4.88
N GLN A 622 -12.54 -2.38 4.44
CA GLN A 622 -13.06 -3.73 4.20
C GLN A 622 -13.06 -4.11 2.71
N ASP A 623 -12.53 -3.26 1.82
CA ASP A 623 -12.10 -3.63 0.48
C ASP A 623 -10.68 -4.20 0.54
N PRO A 624 -10.42 -5.44 0.07
CA PRO A 624 -9.10 -6.06 0.21
C PRO A 624 -7.98 -5.28 -0.45
N VAL A 625 -8.18 -4.78 -1.68
CA VAL A 625 -7.15 -4.04 -2.42
C VAL A 625 -6.80 -2.73 -1.69
N TYR A 626 -7.82 -2.02 -1.20
CA TYR A 626 -7.64 -0.79 -0.46
C TYR A 626 -6.89 -1.02 0.86
N ARG A 627 -7.34 -2.00 1.66
CA ARG A 627 -6.73 -2.31 2.97
C ARG A 627 -5.27 -2.75 2.83
N LEU A 628 -4.96 -3.55 1.82
CA LEU A 628 -3.59 -3.93 1.49
C LEU A 628 -2.78 -2.70 1.06
N GLY A 629 -3.37 -1.80 0.25
CA GLY A 629 -2.79 -0.53 -0.14
C GLY A 629 -2.40 0.37 1.04
N VAL A 630 -3.23 0.42 2.08
CA VAL A 630 -2.92 1.12 3.32
C VAL A 630 -1.75 0.46 4.06
N ALA A 631 -1.69 -0.88 4.11
CA ALA A 631 -0.62 -1.60 4.81
C ALA A 631 0.77 -1.38 4.20
N TRP A 632 0.88 -1.25 2.88
CA TRP A 632 2.16 -1.00 2.20
C TRP A 632 2.40 0.48 1.84
N GLN A 633 1.54 1.41 2.25
CA GLN A 633 1.68 2.84 1.91
C GLN A 633 3.03 3.43 2.33
N ASN A 634 3.63 2.97 3.44
CA ASN A 634 4.94 3.41 3.91
C ASN A 634 6.13 2.92 3.06
N THR A 635 5.88 2.15 2.00
CA THR A 635 6.94 1.58 1.17
C THR A 635 7.57 2.63 0.28
N ALA A 636 8.88 2.83 0.42
CA ALA A 636 9.78 3.65 -0.38
C ALA A 636 9.18 5.00 -0.85
N TYR A 637 8.61 5.07 -2.05
CA TYR A 637 7.92 6.26 -2.56
C TYR A 637 6.42 6.09 -2.39
N ASN A 638 5.92 6.43 -1.21
CA ASN A 638 4.53 6.31 -0.80
C ASN A 638 3.53 6.71 -1.90
N GLN A 639 2.45 5.95 -2.03
CA GLN A 639 1.37 6.15 -2.99
C GLN A 639 0.01 6.11 -2.26
N PRO A 640 -1.03 6.78 -2.79
CA PRO A 640 -2.37 6.68 -2.23
C PRO A 640 -2.91 5.25 -2.35
N PRO A 641 -3.72 4.77 -1.41
CA PRO A 641 -4.43 3.52 -1.56
C PRO A 641 -5.52 3.63 -2.64
N HIS A 642 -5.83 2.51 -3.28
CA HIS A 642 -6.87 2.39 -4.30
C HIS A 642 -7.81 1.25 -3.97
N THR A 643 -9.09 1.38 -4.36
CA THR A 643 -10.10 0.32 -4.23
C THR A 643 -9.93 -0.76 -5.30
N GLY A 644 -10.39 -1.98 -5.00
CA GLY A 644 -10.48 -3.07 -5.98
C GLY A 644 -11.65 -2.96 -6.95
N PHE A 645 -12.39 -1.85 -6.89
CA PHE A 645 -13.54 -1.55 -7.73
C PHE A 645 -13.56 -0.06 -8.08
N TYR A 646 -14.21 0.31 -9.19
CA TYR A 646 -14.37 1.71 -9.55
C TYR A 646 -15.32 2.42 -8.57
N LEU A 647 -14.79 3.37 -7.82
CA LEU A 647 -15.55 4.26 -6.96
C LEU A 647 -15.61 5.63 -7.65
N GLY A 648 -16.58 5.81 -8.52
CA GLY A 648 -16.75 7.02 -9.33
C GLY A 648 -18.16 7.17 -9.86
N ALA A 649 -18.43 8.27 -10.58
CA ALA A 649 -19.69 8.54 -11.22
C ALA A 649 -19.75 7.83 -12.58
N GLY A 650 -20.44 6.69 -12.66
CA GLY A 650 -20.72 6.05 -13.95
C GLY A 650 -21.58 6.93 -14.87
N PRO A 651 -21.60 6.64 -16.20
CA PRO A 651 -22.50 7.35 -17.11
C PRO A 651 -23.93 7.34 -16.58
N LYS A 652 -24.64 8.46 -16.73
CA LYS A 652 -26.04 8.58 -16.27
C LYS A 652 -26.86 7.40 -16.80
N GLY A 653 -27.19 6.43 -15.95
CA GLY A 653 -27.99 5.25 -16.27
C GLY A 653 -27.36 3.88 -15.98
N GLN A 654 -26.08 3.80 -15.65
CA GLN A 654 -25.42 2.57 -15.16
C GLN A 654 -25.08 2.75 -13.67
N ARG A 655 -26.00 2.41 -12.80
CA ARG A 655 -25.84 2.25 -11.34
C ARG A 655 -26.22 0.84 -10.95
#